data_c36e393b601e82a2fbea6dbfff56b39a
#
_entry.id   c36e393b601e82a2fbea6dbfff56b39a
#
_cell.length_a   1.000
_cell.length_b   1.000
_cell.length_c   1.000
_cell.angle_alpha   90.00
_cell.angle_beta   90.00
_cell.angle_gamma   90.00
#
_symmetry.space_group_name_H-M   'P 1'
#
loop_
_entity.id
_entity.type
_entity.pdbx_description
1 polymer ?
#
loop_
_entity_poly.entity_id
_entity_poly.type
_entity_poly.pdbx_seq_one_letter_code
_entity_poly.pdbx_strand_id
1 'polypeptide(L)'
;MRNIFALTFTLFFCFSSIWAEDGSALWLRYASGAKAEITSKKQSPTLRIAVSELQNFWQGGIPITLEIQKNKELRALGNDGYIIRASKDGNHLTITSFGEQGILYGTYHLLRLQATGQLSESTLKSLNISEKPDYQIRILNHWDNLDGTIERGYAGHSLWKWDELPSVVSPRYEAYARANASIGINATVINNVNASPKILSDDYLQKVKVLADIFRPYGLKIYLSINFSSPAALGGLSTSDPLDKEVIAWWKKKAKDIYSLIPDFGGFLVKANSEGQPGPCDYGRTHAEGANMLADVLKPYRGIVMWRAFVYSPTDSDRAKQAYLEFEPLDGKFRDNVIVQIKNGPIDFQPREPFSPLFGAMKKTPVMPEFQITQEYLGFSNHLVFLAPMWKECLDSDTYVQGAGSTIARVTDGSLFPHSLTAIAGVTNIGDDINWCGHPFAQANWYAFGRLAWKHSLSSEEIGEEWLKQTFLPIAGQPSRNSVNEISPKERQQLYSQLSLLNSQLLQESREAVVDYMMPLGLHHIFAWGHHYGPEPWCDIPGARPDWMPSYYHRADDGGIGFDRSSKGSNATAQYHSPLCEQLDNVDTCPENLLLWFHHVLWNHRMKSGRTLWAELCYAYDRGVQETRNFQKLWAPMEKYIDPERFRDVQHRLKIQARDAVWWKDACLLYFQQFSKQPIPYELERPVHELKDMMEYKLNITNFECPPYGFTR
;
A
#
# COMPACT_ATOMS: atom_id res chain seq x y z
N MET A 1 -70.69 -33.48 -23.83
CA MET A 1 -70.49 -32.06 -23.54
C MET A 1 -70.15 -31.93 -22.06
N ARG A 2 -68.89 -31.83 -21.73
CA ARG A 2 -68.41 -31.53 -20.37
C ARG A 2 -67.14 -30.74 -20.51
N ASN A 3 -67.20 -29.45 -20.27
CA ASN A 3 -66.08 -28.55 -20.23
C ASN A 3 -65.26 -28.81 -18.95
N ILE A 4 -63.99 -29.12 -19.08
CA ILE A 4 -63.03 -29.18 -17.98
C ILE A 4 -62.19 -27.90 -18.11
N PHE A 5 -62.41 -26.96 -17.18
CA PHE A 5 -61.50 -25.80 -16.97
C PHE A 5 -60.26 -26.29 -16.23
N ALA A 6 -59.11 -26.27 -16.87
CA ALA A 6 -57.82 -26.47 -16.23
C ALA A 6 -57.33 -25.12 -15.67
N LEU A 7 -57.30 -25.01 -14.35
CA LEU A 7 -56.72 -23.89 -13.62
C LEU A 7 -55.20 -24.12 -13.54
N THR A 8 -54.43 -23.42 -14.37
CA THR A 8 -52.97 -23.43 -14.29
C THR A 8 -52.52 -22.45 -13.18
N PHE A 9 -52.10 -23.01 -12.04
CA PHE A 9 -51.43 -22.23 -10.98
C PHE A 9 -49.99 -21.99 -11.37
N THR A 10 -49.67 -20.79 -11.84
CA THR A 10 -48.28 -20.38 -12.05
C THR A 10 -47.70 -19.94 -10.71
N LEU A 11 -46.94 -20.83 -10.06
CA LEU A 11 -46.11 -20.47 -8.90
C LEU A 11 -44.97 -19.60 -9.41
N PHE A 12 -45.04 -18.30 -9.16
CA PHE A 12 -43.86 -17.41 -9.21
C PHE A 12 -42.98 -17.75 -8.00
N PHE A 13 -41.97 -18.58 -8.21
CA PHE A 13 -40.82 -18.64 -7.32
C PHE A 13 -40.02 -17.37 -7.50
N CYS A 14 -40.25 -16.39 -6.63
CA CYS A 14 -39.26 -15.35 -6.39
C CYS A 14 -38.01 -16.03 -5.79
N PHE A 15 -37.08 -16.42 -6.64
CA PHE A 15 -35.71 -16.66 -6.21
C PHE A 15 -35.14 -15.29 -5.81
N SER A 16 -35.31 -14.91 -4.55
CA SER A 16 -34.36 -14.01 -3.93
C SER A 16 -33.04 -14.77 -3.92
N SER A 17 -32.19 -14.52 -4.91
CA SER A 17 -30.79 -14.92 -4.88
C SER A 17 -30.21 -14.26 -3.63
N ILE A 18 -30.07 -15.04 -2.57
CA ILE A 18 -29.25 -14.68 -1.41
C ILE A 18 -27.82 -14.73 -1.96
N TRP A 19 -27.31 -13.58 -2.40
CA TRP A 19 -25.91 -13.44 -2.77
C TRP A 19 -25.12 -13.63 -1.48
N ALA A 20 -24.34 -14.69 -1.42
CA ALA A 20 -23.36 -14.87 -0.36
C ALA A 20 -22.39 -13.68 -0.40
N GLU A 21 -22.03 -13.17 0.75
CA GLU A 21 -21.01 -12.11 0.86
C GLU A 21 -19.66 -12.67 0.42
N ASP A 22 -19.07 -12.05 -0.59
CA ASP A 22 -17.85 -12.51 -1.27
C ASP A 22 -16.64 -11.56 -1.08
N GLY A 23 -16.81 -10.48 -0.33
CA GLY A 23 -15.78 -9.45 -0.10
C GLY A 23 -15.70 -8.39 -1.19
N SER A 24 -16.49 -8.48 -2.27
CA SER A 24 -16.45 -7.51 -3.38
C SER A 24 -16.90 -6.11 -2.99
N ALA A 25 -17.71 -5.98 -1.93
CA ALA A 25 -18.17 -4.69 -1.41
C ALA A 25 -17.10 -3.91 -0.63
N LEU A 26 -15.94 -4.51 -0.35
CA LEU A 26 -14.84 -3.91 0.44
C LEU A 26 -15.33 -3.46 1.83
N TRP A 27 -14.94 -2.26 2.26
CA TRP A 27 -15.42 -1.57 3.46
C TRP A 27 -16.66 -0.70 3.21
N LEU A 28 -17.16 -0.64 1.96
CA LEU A 28 -18.30 0.19 1.54
C LEU A 28 -19.64 -0.51 1.78
N ARG A 29 -19.78 -1.16 2.92
CA ARG A 29 -20.91 -1.99 3.32
C ARG A 29 -21.87 -1.16 4.17
N TYR A 30 -22.51 -0.18 3.53
CA TYR A 30 -23.46 0.69 4.21
C TYR A 30 -24.86 0.09 4.21
N ALA A 31 -25.57 0.25 5.33
CA ALA A 31 -27.00 -0.06 5.40
C ALA A 31 -27.82 0.96 4.58
N SER A 32 -28.99 0.52 4.12
CA SER A 32 -29.92 1.39 3.40
C SER A 32 -30.27 2.64 4.22
N GLY A 33 -30.25 3.79 3.58
CA GLY A 33 -30.51 5.07 4.20
C GLY A 33 -31.95 5.26 4.69
N ALA A 34 -32.13 6.12 5.67
CA ALA A 34 -33.44 6.67 6.04
C ALA A 34 -33.87 7.72 4.99
N LYS A 35 -35.19 7.95 4.86
CA LYS A 35 -35.68 9.05 4.02
C LYS A 35 -35.25 10.38 4.62
N ALA A 36 -34.26 11.03 4.03
CA ALA A 36 -33.80 12.37 4.38
C ALA A 36 -33.75 13.24 3.12
N GLU A 37 -33.97 14.53 3.27
CA GLU A 37 -33.84 15.48 2.17
C GLU A 37 -32.37 15.81 1.97
N ILE A 38 -31.81 15.45 0.79
CA ILE A 38 -30.44 15.75 0.41
C ILE A 38 -30.45 16.75 -0.73
N THR A 39 -29.95 17.97 -0.49
CA THR A 39 -29.99 19.06 -1.45
C THR A 39 -28.63 19.55 -1.88
N SER A 40 -28.52 19.96 -3.15
CA SER A 40 -27.35 20.66 -3.69
C SER A 40 -27.82 21.74 -4.66
N LYS A 41 -27.33 22.98 -4.47
CA LYS A 41 -27.66 24.12 -5.36
C LYS A 41 -26.95 24.01 -6.72
N LYS A 42 -25.82 23.30 -6.79
CA LYS A 42 -25.07 23.08 -8.02
C LYS A 42 -25.25 21.66 -8.54
N GLN A 43 -25.09 21.51 -9.82
CA GLN A 43 -25.17 20.21 -10.50
C GLN A 43 -23.85 19.91 -11.21
N SER A 44 -23.25 18.77 -10.89
CA SER A 44 -22.10 18.19 -11.60
C SER A 44 -22.11 16.67 -11.42
N PRO A 45 -21.32 15.93 -12.20
CA PRO A 45 -21.18 14.49 -12.00
C PRO A 45 -20.75 14.14 -10.56
N THR A 46 -19.76 14.83 -10.02
CA THR A 46 -19.25 14.61 -8.64
C THR A 46 -20.32 14.88 -7.58
N LEU A 47 -21.06 15.98 -7.71
CA LEU A 47 -22.12 16.31 -6.76
C LEU A 47 -23.30 15.34 -6.85
N ARG A 48 -23.64 14.82 -8.04
CA ARG A 48 -24.65 13.77 -8.18
C ARG A 48 -24.24 12.49 -7.43
N ILE A 49 -22.96 12.10 -7.51
CA ILE A 49 -22.44 10.96 -6.74
C ILE A 49 -22.61 11.22 -5.24
N ALA A 50 -22.18 12.36 -4.72
CA ALA A 50 -22.30 12.70 -3.31
C ALA A 50 -23.77 12.69 -2.83
N VAL A 51 -24.68 13.26 -3.62
CA VAL A 51 -26.13 13.21 -3.33
C VAL A 51 -26.64 11.78 -3.31
N SER A 52 -26.29 10.98 -4.32
CA SER A 52 -26.71 9.57 -4.42
C SER A 52 -26.21 8.73 -3.25
N GLU A 53 -24.94 8.88 -2.85
CA GLU A 53 -24.37 8.18 -1.70
C GLU A 53 -25.15 8.49 -0.41
N LEU A 54 -25.46 9.76 -0.17
CA LEU A 54 -26.25 10.15 1.02
C LEU A 54 -27.71 9.67 0.94
N GLN A 55 -28.35 9.79 -0.22
CA GLN A 55 -29.73 9.31 -0.40
C GLN A 55 -29.84 7.80 -0.17
N ASN A 56 -28.85 7.05 -0.62
CA ASN A 56 -28.83 5.59 -0.50
C ASN A 56 -28.43 5.09 0.89
N PHE A 57 -27.55 5.81 1.62
CA PHE A 57 -26.88 5.25 2.79
C PHE A 57 -26.95 6.10 4.06
N TRP A 58 -27.42 7.36 4.01
CA TRP A 58 -27.55 8.19 5.21
C TRP A 58 -28.69 7.71 6.10
N GLN A 59 -28.40 7.33 7.34
CA GLN A 59 -29.38 6.81 8.31
C GLN A 59 -29.81 7.84 9.37
N GLY A 60 -29.11 8.97 9.48
CA GLY A 60 -29.36 9.96 10.54
C GLY A 60 -30.69 10.67 10.46
N GLY A 61 -31.48 10.52 9.39
CA GLY A 61 -32.86 11.02 9.27
C GLY A 61 -33.00 12.53 9.15
N ILE A 62 -31.96 13.32 9.42
CA ILE A 62 -31.99 14.78 9.29
C ILE A 62 -31.55 15.23 7.90
N PRO A 63 -32.07 16.35 7.37
CA PRO A 63 -31.70 16.90 6.06
C PRO A 63 -30.23 17.29 5.97
N ILE A 64 -29.65 17.15 4.75
CA ILE A 64 -28.27 17.56 4.47
C ILE A 64 -28.24 18.49 3.26
N THR A 65 -27.54 19.60 3.38
CA THR A 65 -27.25 20.51 2.26
C THR A 65 -25.78 20.43 1.87
N LEU A 66 -25.50 20.25 0.57
CA LEU A 66 -24.16 20.25 -0.03
C LEU A 66 -23.90 21.60 -0.69
N GLU A 67 -22.88 22.34 -0.22
CA GLU A 67 -22.61 23.69 -0.70
C GLU A 67 -21.15 23.92 -1.07
N ILE A 68 -20.92 24.39 -2.29
CA ILE A 68 -19.61 24.91 -2.72
C ILE A 68 -19.58 26.40 -2.42
N GLN A 69 -18.67 26.80 -1.53
CA GLN A 69 -18.50 28.20 -1.13
C GLN A 69 -17.09 28.68 -1.36
N LYS A 70 -16.92 29.90 -1.92
CA LYS A 70 -15.62 30.52 -2.27
C LYS A 70 -15.20 31.56 -1.23
N ASN A 71 -15.17 31.16 0.06
CA ASN A 71 -14.73 32.00 1.17
C ASN A 71 -13.26 31.73 1.59
N LYS A 72 -12.72 32.54 2.50
CA LYS A 72 -11.31 32.46 2.94
C LYS A 72 -11.04 31.19 3.75
N GLU A 73 -11.98 30.79 4.61
CA GLU A 73 -11.88 29.58 5.46
C GLU A 73 -11.72 28.32 4.59
N LEU A 74 -12.62 28.10 3.65
CA LEU A 74 -12.60 26.94 2.77
C LEU A 74 -11.44 26.98 1.75
N ARG A 75 -11.01 28.18 1.33
CA ARG A 75 -9.82 28.30 0.47
C ARG A 75 -8.55 27.79 1.17
N ALA A 76 -8.43 27.99 2.48
CA ALA A 76 -7.31 27.50 3.28
C ALA A 76 -7.29 25.97 3.41
N LEU A 77 -8.47 25.33 3.25
CA LEU A 77 -8.59 23.85 3.22
C LEU A 77 -8.32 23.25 1.84
N GLY A 78 -8.25 24.08 0.78
CA GLY A 78 -8.04 23.62 -0.60
C GLY A 78 -9.31 23.02 -1.24
N ASN A 79 -9.13 22.44 -2.44
CA ASN A 79 -10.25 21.86 -3.19
C ASN A 79 -10.79 20.56 -2.57
N ASP A 80 -9.94 19.82 -1.88
CA ASP A 80 -10.25 18.50 -1.30
C ASP A 80 -10.74 18.61 0.15
N GLY A 81 -10.45 19.72 0.84
CA GLY A 81 -10.88 19.92 2.21
C GLY A 81 -12.37 20.31 2.31
N TYR A 82 -12.95 20.06 3.48
CA TYR A 82 -14.38 20.26 3.74
C TYR A 82 -14.65 20.62 5.20
N ILE A 83 -15.87 21.13 5.44
CA ILE A 83 -16.43 21.34 6.76
C ILE A 83 -17.78 20.62 6.81
N ILE A 84 -18.01 19.80 7.85
CA ILE A 84 -19.32 19.21 8.17
C ILE A 84 -19.82 19.89 9.44
N ARG A 85 -20.99 20.53 9.38
CA ARG A 85 -21.51 21.29 10.50
C ARG A 85 -23.00 21.06 10.72
N ALA A 86 -23.36 20.85 11.98
CA ALA A 86 -24.77 20.84 12.39
C ALA A 86 -25.31 22.28 12.53
N SER A 87 -26.60 22.48 12.24
CA SER A 87 -27.30 23.70 12.55
C SER A 87 -27.43 23.90 14.08
N LYS A 88 -27.69 25.13 14.53
CA LYS A 88 -27.77 25.44 15.96
C LYS A 88 -28.82 24.64 16.73
N ASP A 89 -29.89 24.25 16.05
CA ASP A 89 -30.97 23.40 16.59
C ASP A 89 -30.70 21.89 16.42
N GLY A 90 -29.62 21.54 15.74
CA GLY A 90 -29.22 20.15 15.50
C GLY A 90 -30.09 19.38 14.49
N ASN A 91 -31.00 20.07 13.79
CA ASN A 91 -31.98 19.44 12.90
C ASN A 91 -31.58 19.45 11.43
N HIS A 92 -30.38 19.93 11.10
CA HIS A 92 -29.85 20.03 9.72
C HIS A 92 -28.34 19.91 9.72
N LEU A 93 -27.79 19.23 8.71
CA LEU A 93 -26.33 19.18 8.43
C LEU A 93 -25.99 19.95 7.17
N THR A 94 -24.83 20.55 7.16
CA THR A 94 -24.27 21.16 5.97
C THR A 94 -22.87 20.57 5.72
N ILE A 95 -22.60 20.13 4.50
CA ILE A 95 -21.25 19.80 4.03
C ILE A 95 -20.82 20.92 3.09
N THR A 96 -19.80 21.68 3.49
CA THR A 96 -19.27 22.80 2.70
C THR A 96 -17.83 22.55 2.27
N SER A 97 -17.48 22.96 1.06
CA SER A 97 -16.13 22.87 0.53
C SER A 97 -15.83 23.97 -0.50
N PHE A 98 -14.56 24.20 -0.76
CA PHE A 98 -14.11 25.08 -1.84
C PHE A 98 -14.25 24.40 -3.21
N GLY A 99 -14.02 23.07 -3.30
CA GLY A 99 -14.13 22.25 -4.50
C GLY A 99 -15.21 21.16 -4.41
N GLU A 100 -15.56 20.57 -5.54
CA GLU A 100 -16.56 19.49 -5.61
C GLU A 100 -16.03 18.20 -4.94
N GLN A 101 -14.72 17.94 -5.06
CA GLN A 101 -14.06 16.79 -4.48
C GLN A 101 -14.18 16.79 -2.95
N GLY A 102 -13.99 17.96 -2.32
CA GLY A 102 -14.15 18.08 -0.87
C GLY A 102 -15.58 17.77 -0.39
N ILE A 103 -16.61 18.08 -1.18
CA ILE A 103 -17.99 17.66 -0.87
C ILE A 103 -18.08 16.13 -0.89
N LEU A 104 -17.50 15.46 -1.89
CA LEU A 104 -17.50 14.00 -1.98
C LEU A 104 -16.75 13.34 -0.82
N TYR A 105 -15.56 13.86 -0.49
CA TYR A 105 -14.78 13.35 0.66
C TYR A 105 -15.50 13.58 1.99
N GLY A 106 -16.14 14.75 2.19
CA GLY A 106 -16.98 15.03 3.34
C GLY A 106 -18.18 14.08 3.45
N THR A 107 -18.78 13.74 2.32
CA THR A 107 -19.86 12.74 2.24
C THR A 107 -19.38 11.37 2.74
N TYR A 108 -18.28 10.85 2.24
CA TYR A 108 -17.74 9.57 2.70
C TYR A 108 -17.26 9.63 4.15
N HIS A 109 -16.74 10.77 4.61
CA HIS A 109 -16.41 10.92 6.03
C HIS A 109 -17.65 10.80 6.92
N LEU A 110 -18.75 11.47 6.58
CA LEU A 110 -19.99 11.35 7.34
C LEU A 110 -20.53 9.92 7.37
N LEU A 111 -20.51 9.23 6.21
CA LEU A 111 -20.92 7.82 6.11
C LEU A 111 -20.00 6.88 6.91
N ARG A 112 -18.70 7.15 6.94
CA ARG A 112 -17.72 6.40 7.76
C ARG A 112 -18.01 6.58 9.26
N LEU A 113 -18.23 7.80 9.73
CA LEU A 113 -18.61 8.06 11.13
C LEU A 113 -19.88 7.31 11.52
N GLN A 114 -20.86 7.27 10.63
CA GLN A 114 -22.07 6.47 10.83
C GLN A 114 -21.79 4.98 10.91
N ALA A 115 -21.04 4.43 9.95
CA ALA A 115 -20.74 3.01 9.85
C ALA A 115 -19.87 2.48 11.01
N THR A 116 -19.04 3.36 11.59
CA THR A 116 -18.18 3.02 12.74
C THR A 116 -18.84 3.29 14.09
N GLY A 117 -20.11 3.76 14.09
CA GLY A 117 -20.88 4.00 15.31
C GLY A 117 -20.46 5.25 16.09
N GLN A 118 -19.76 6.20 15.45
CA GLN A 118 -19.30 7.45 16.07
C GLN A 118 -20.39 8.54 16.12
N LEU A 119 -21.52 8.34 15.42
CA LEU A 119 -22.65 9.25 15.42
C LEU A 119 -23.75 8.77 16.37
N SER A 120 -23.80 9.35 17.57
CA SER A 120 -24.95 9.31 18.45
C SER A 120 -25.86 10.51 18.19
N GLU A 121 -27.10 10.51 18.72
CA GLU A 121 -27.98 11.66 18.59
C GLU A 121 -27.36 12.94 19.16
N SER A 122 -26.63 12.86 20.26
CA SER A 122 -25.94 13.99 20.87
C SER A 122 -24.77 14.50 20.06
N THR A 123 -23.91 13.58 19.52
CA THR A 123 -22.77 13.96 18.68
C THR A 123 -23.23 14.52 17.34
N LEU A 124 -24.30 13.99 16.78
CA LEU A 124 -24.90 14.49 15.53
C LEU A 124 -25.36 15.95 15.64
N LYS A 125 -26.04 16.30 16.76
CA LYS A 125 -26.52 17.66 17.00
C LYS A 125 -25.40 18.69 17.24
N SER A 126 -24.22 18.26 17.63
CA SER A 126 -23.05 19.12 17.89
C SER A 126 -21.94 18.97 16.85
N LEU A 127 -22.19 18.30 15.73
CA LEU A 127 -21.19 17.98 14.75
C LEU A 127 -20.56 19.24 14.14
N ASN A 128 -19.23 19.35 14.25
CA ASN A 128 -18.45 20.43 13.68
C ASN A 128 -17.05 19.90 13.34
N ILE A 129 -16.88 19.45 12.11
CA ILE A 129 -15.64 18.84 11.60
C ILE A 129 -15.07 19.74 10.53
N SER A 130 -13.78 20.02 10.58
CA SER A 130 -13.02 20.70 9.54
C SER A 130 -11.80 19.85 9.20
N GLU A 131 -11.71 19.39 7.96
CA GLU A 131 -10.66 18.47 7.49
C GLU A 131 -10.07 18.91 6.15
N LYS A 132 -8.78 18.66 6.00
CA LYS A 132 -8.08 18.74 4.72
C LYS A 132 -7.03 17.62 4.67
N PRO A 133 -6.65 17.15 3.46
CA PRO A 133 -5.57 16.16 3.36
C PRO A 133 -4.21 16.78 3.68
N ASP A 134 -3.31 15.97 4.26
CA ASP A 134 -1.92 16.34 4.52
C ASP A 134 -1.10 16.36 3.21
N TYR A 135 -1.38 15.44 2.28
CA TYR A 135 -0.73 15.39 0.97
C TYR A 135 -1.67 15.85 -0.14
N GLN A 136 -1.15 16.65 -1.09
CA GLN A 136 -1.94 17.09 -2.27
C GLN A 136 -2.24 15.92 -3.22
N ILE A 137 -1.28 15.04 -3.43
CA ILE A 137 -1.39 13.88 -4.31
C ILE A 137 -1.27 12.62 -3.46
N ARG A 138 -2.31 11.80 -3.49
CA ARG A 138 -2.43 10.53 -2.77
C ARG A 138 -2.66 9.47 -3.84
N ILE A 139 -1.55 8.80 -4.26
CA ILE A 139 -1.53 8.05 -5.51
C ILE A 139 -1.32 6.56 -5.29
N LEU A 140 -2.07 5.77 -6.03
CA LEU A 140 -1.82 4.34 -6.19
C LEU A 140 -0.98 4.07 -7.44
N ASN A 141 0.04 3.24 -7.30
CA ASN A 141 0.88 2.80 -8.40
C ASN A 141 0.55 1.33 -8.72
N HIS A 142 -0.13 1.09 -9.83
CA HIS A 142 -0.32 -0.25 -10.37
C HIS A 142 0.95 -0.71 -11.10
N TRP A 143 1.34 -1.94 -10.84
CA TRP A 143 2.39 -2.60 -11.63
C TRP A 143 1.79 -3.57 -12.64
N ASP A 144 0.71 -3.13 -13.26
CA ASP A 144 -0.07 -3.87 -14.23
C ASP A 144 0.57 -3.82 -15.62
N ASN A 145 0.75 -4.97 -16.24
CA ASN A 145 1.28 -5.11 -17.59
C ASN A 145 0.17 -5.04 -18.63
N LEU A 146 0.53 -4.74 -19.88
CA LEU A 146 -0.43 -4.63 -20.97
C LEU A 146 -0.98 -5.97 -21.45
N ASP A 147 -0.36 -7.08 -21.03
CA ASP A 147 -0.83 -8.44 -21.28
C ASP A 147 -1.81 -8.96 -20.22
N GLY A 148 -2.15 -8.13 -19.22
CA GLY A 148 -3.07 -8.48 -18.14
C GLY A 148 -2.42 -9.12 -16.91
N THR A 149 -1.12 -9.35 -16.91
CA THR A 149 -0.38 -9.78 -15.70
C THR A 149 -0.10 -8.58 -14.79
N ILE A 150 0.17 -8.84 -13.52
CA ILE A 150 0.57 -7.82 -12.54
C ILE A 150 1.91 -8.23 -11.94
N GLU A 151 2.93 -7.38 -12.09
CA GLU A 151 4.20 -7.61 -11.42
C GLU A 151 4.02 -7.40 -9.91
N ARG A 152 4.39 -8.40 -9.10
CA ARG A 152 4.21 -8.39 -7.64
C ARG A 152 2.74 -8.22 -7.21
N GLY A 153 1.79 -8.58 -8.07
CA GLY A 153 0.37 -8.62 -7.76
C GLY A 153 -0.08 -10.03 -7.37
N TYR A 154 -0.82 -10.14 -6.28
CA TYR A 154 -1.22 -11.44 -5.71
C TYR A 154 -2.74 -11.53 -5.56
N ALA A 155 -3.48 -10.86 -6.45
CA ALA A 155 -4.94 -10.74 -6.43
C ALA A 155 -5.57 -11.05 -7.80
N GLY A 156 -5.04 -12.03 -8.50
CA GLY A 156 -5.47 -12.38 -9.85
C GLY A 156 -4.77 -11.55 -10.93
N HIS A 157 -5.46 -11.35 -12.05
CA HIS A 157 -4.97 -10.57 -13.18
C HIS A 157 -5.32 -9.08 -13.04
N SER A 158 -4.76 -8.27 -13.95
CA SER A 158 -5.04 -6.84 -14.00
C SER A 158 -6.54 -6.54 -14.01
N LEU A 159 -6.91 -5.53 -13.24
CA LEU A 159 -8.24 -4.95 -13.28
C LEU A 159 -8.55 -4.37 -14.67
N TRP A 160 -7.53 -3.88 -15.37
CA TRP A 160 -7.63 -3.23 -16.68
C TRP A 160 -7.67 -4.28 -17.78
N LYS A 161 -8.87 -4.49 -18.38
CA LYS A 161 -9.05 -5.44 -19.49
C LYS A 161 -8.73 -4.71 -20.80
N TRP A 162 -7.41 -4.63 -21.10
CA TRP A 162 -6.90 -3.85 -22.23
C TRP A 162 -7.41 -4.32 -23.60
N ASP A 163 -7.69 -5.61 -23.76
CA ASP A 163 -8.25 -6.23 -24.95
C ASP A 163 -9.75 -5.95 -25.14
N GLU A 164 -10.48 -5.72 -24.06
CA GLU A 164 -11.90 -5.39 -24.06
C GLU A 164 -12.15 -3.87 -24.28
N LEU A 165 -11.27 -3.03 -23.74
CA LEU A 165 -11.35 -1.58 -23.86
C LEU A 165 -11.05 -1.12 -25.30
N PRO A 166 -11.73 -0.07 -25.81
CA PRO A 166 -12.75 0.78 -25.17
C PRO A 166 -14.18 0.25 -25.33
N SER A 167 -14.39 -0.90 -25.98
CA SER A 167 -15.71 -1.39 -26.41
C SER A 167 -16.54 -1.95 -25.25
N VAL A 168 -15.90 -2.62 -24.28
CA VAL A 168 -16.54 -3.17 -23.09
C VAL A 168 -15.96 -2.49 -21.86
N VAL A 169 -16.85 -1.93 -21.04
CA VAL A 169 -16.50 -1.21 -19.80
C VAL A 169 -16.97 -2.00 -18.60
N SER A 170 -16.02 -2.50 -17.83
CA SER A 170 -16.32 -3.24 -16.61
C SER A 170 -16.90 -2.33 -15.53
N PRO A 171 -17.97 -2.71 -14.83
CA PRO A 171 -18.51 -1.97 -13.68
C PRO A 171 -17.49 -1.87 -12.52
N ARG A 172 -16.49 -2.73 -12.49
CA ARG A 172 -15.42 -2.69 -11.49
C ARG A 172 -14.57 -1.42 -11.59
N TYR A 173 -14.51 -0.75 -12.73
CA TYR A 173 -13.76 0.51 -12.86
C TYR A 173 -14.41 1.64 -12.05
N GLU A 174 -15.73 1.73 -12.10
CA GLU A 174 -16.47 2.69 -11.27
C GLU A 174 -16.39 2.33 -9.77
N ALA A 175 -16.53 1.05 -9.43
CA ALA A 175 -16.38 0.55 -8.07
C ALA A 175 -14.97 0.83 -7.48
N TYR A 176 -13.92 0.69 -8.31
CA TYR A 176 -12.55 1.07 -7.95
C TYR A 176 -12.43 2.58 -7.64
N ALA A 177 -12.98 3.43 -8.50
CA ALA A 177 -12.96 4.87 -8.28
C ALA A 177 -13.74 5.28 -7.02
N ARG A 178 -14.90 4.67 -6.79
CA ARG A 178 -15.70 4.85 -5.58
C ARG A 178 -14.95 4.44 -4.31
N ALA A 179 -14.29 3.29 -4.31
CA ALA A 179 -13.48 2.82 -3.18
C ALA A 179 -12.35 3.80 -2.87
N ASN A 180 -11.60 4.25 -3.87
CA ASN A 180 -10.53 5.23 -3.70
C ASN A 180 -11.03 6.58 -3.16
N ALA A 181 -12.11 7.11 -3.70
CA ALA A 181 -12.70 8.35 -3.22
C ALA A 181 -13.13 8.25 -1.74
N SER A 182 -13.64 7.09 -1.31
CA SER A 182 -14.11 6.87 0.07
C SER A 182 -13.02 6.96 1.13
N ILE A 183 -11.75 6.75 0.75
CA ILE A 183 -10.58 6.82 1.62
C ILE A 183 -9.65 7.98 1.27
N GLY A 184 -10.08 8.86 0.36
CA GLY A 184 -9.37 10.09 0.04
C GLY A 184 -8.22 9.97 -0.97
N ILE A 185 -8.07 8.85 -1.68
CA ILE A 185 -7.12 8.70 -2.80
C ILE A 185 -7.64 9.49 -4.00
N ASN A 186 -6.77 10.29 -4.63
CA ASN A 186 -7.14 11.19 -5.72
C ASN A 186 -6.29 11.01 -6.99
N ALA A 187 -5.46 9.98 -7.05
CA ALA A 187 -4.61 9.72 -8.20
C ALA A 187 -4.30 8.22 -8.36
N THR A 188 -4.06 7.78 -9.60
CA THR A 188 -3.64 6.42 -9.91
C THR A 188 -2.73 6.38 -11.13
N VAL A 189 -1.61 5.66 -11.06
CA VAL A 189 -0.83 5.19 -12.20
C VAL A 189 -1.38 3.82 -12.58
N ILE A 190 -1.80 3.64 -13.82
CA ILE A 190 -2.55 2.45 -14.23
C ILE A 190 -1.71 1.36 -14.92
N ASN A 191 -0.41 1.57 -15.02
CA ASN A 191 0.49 0.60 -15.64
C ASN A 191 1.84 0.48 -14.91
N ASN A 192 2.52 -0.63 -15.17
CA ASN A 192 3.76 -1.02 -14.51
C ASN A 192 4.87 0.04 -14.65
N VAL A 193 5.66 0.20 -13.60
CA VAL A 193 6.89 1.03 -13.62
C VAL A 193 7.94 0.49 -14.61
N ASN A 194 7.95 -0.82 -14.89
CA ASN A 194 8.66 -1.43 -16.01
C ASN A 194 7.86 -1.23 -17.32
N ALA A 195 7.65 0.02 -17.68
CA ALA A 195 6.66 0.42 -18.65
C ALA A 195 6.96 -0.05 -20.07
N SER A 196 5.96 -0.63 -20.73
CA SER A 196 5.99 -0.83 -22.17
C SER A 196 5.79 0.50 -22.89
N PRO A 197 6.63 0.85 -23.89
CA PRO A 197 6.39 2.03 -24.71
C PRO A 197 5.00 2.07 -25.34
N LYS A 198 4.39 0.93 -25.63
CA LYS A 198 3.06 0.79 -26.26
C LYS A 198 1.95 1.51 -25.50
N ILE A 199 2.08 1.75 -24.19
CA ILE A 199 1.06 2.51 -23.43
C ILE A 199 0.83 3.92 -24.01
N LEU A 200 1.83 4.49 -24.69
CA LEU A 200 1.76 5.81 -25.34
C LEU A 200 1.29 5.74 -26.79
N SER A 201 0.92 4.58 -27.32
CA SER A 201 0.31 4.49 -28.66
C SER A 201 -1.10 5.07 -28.68
N ASP A 202 -1.57 5.50 -29.83
CA ASP A 202 -2.90 6.12 -29.98
C ASP A 202 -4.02 5.15 -29.55
N ASP A 203 -3.88 3.84 -29.87
CA ASP A 203 -4.83 2.81 -29.43
C ASP A 203 -4.94 2.75 -27.91
N TYR A 204 -3.82 2.62 -27.20
CA TYR A 204 -3.85 2.56 -25.73
C TYR A 204 -4.30 3.87 -25.12
N LEU A 205 -3.95 5.04 -25.67
CA LEU A 205 -4.40 6.32 -25.14
C LEU A 205 -5.93 6.48 -25.24
N GLN A 206 -6.60 5.91 -26.25
CA GLN A 206 -8.07 5.85 -26.28
C GLN A 206 -8.64 5.00 -25.15
N LYS A 207 -8.01 3.87 -24.81
CA LYS A 207 -8.41 3.01 -23.69
C LYS A 207 -8.20 3.73 -22.34
N VAL A 208 -7.07 4.41 -22.18
CA VAL A 208 -6.77 5.24 -21.00
C VAL A 208 -7.80 6.36 -20.84
N LYS A 209 -8.25 6.98 -21.95
CA LYS A 209 -9.29 8.01 -21.92
C LYS A 209 -10.60 7.50 -21.30
N VAL A 210 -11.01 6.28 -21.65
CA VAL A 210 -12.25 5.69 -21.09
C VAL A 210 -12.14 5.60 -19.56
N LEU A 211 -11.01 5.09 -19.05
CA LEU A 211 -10.77 5.03 -17.61
C LEU A 211 -10.74 6.42 -16.97
N ALA A 212 -10.08 7.40 -17.60
CA ALA A 212 -10.02 8.77 -17.11
C ALA A 212 -11.42 9.42 -17.00
N ASP A 213 -12.29 9.18 -17.97
CA ASP A 213 -13.65 9.72 -17.97
C ASP A 213 -14.51 9.11 -16.85
N ILE A 214 -14.30 7.81 -16.53
CA ILE A 214 -14.97 7.14 -15.41
C ILE A 214 -14.45 7.65 -14.05
N PHE A 215 -13.15 7.89 -13.93
CA PHE A 215 -12.51 8.25 -12.67
C PHE A 215 -12.68 9.72 -12.28
N ARG A 216 -12.77 10.60 -13.27
CA ARG A 216 -12.87 12.05 -13.07
C ARG A 216 -14.00 12.48 -12.13
N PRO A 217 -15.23 11.96 -12.22
CA PRO A 217 -16.31 12.32 -11.30
C PRO A 217 -16.02 11.98 -9.84
N TYR A 218 -15.16 10.98 -9.58
CA TYR A 218 -14.70 10.59 -8.26
C TYR A 218 -13.48 11.36 -7.77
N GLY A 219 -12.99 12.32 -8.56
CA GLY A 219 -11.80 13.12 -8.24
C GLY A 219 -10.48 12.38 -8.42
N LEU A 220 -10.51 11.20 -9.06
CA LEU A 220 -9.33 10.36 -9.26
C LEU A 220 -8.69 10.66 -10.63
N LYS A 221 -7.47 11.20 -10.61
CA LYS A 221 -6.69 11.53 -11.82
C LYS A 221 -5.84 10.35 -12.27
N ILE A 222 -5.71 10.19 -13.58
CA ILE A 222 -4.82 9.20 -14.19
C ILE A 222 -3.43 9.80 -14.43
N TYR A 223 -2.43 8.98 -14.13
CA TYR A 223 -1.03 9.11 -14.48
C TYR A 223 -0.59 7.88 -15.25
N LEU A 224 0.48 7.98 -16.02
CA LEU A 224 1.09 6.85 -16.71
C LEU A 224 2.55 6.69 -16.31
N SER A 225 2.96 5.46 -16.11
CA SER A 225 4.37 5.12 -16.10
C SER A 225 4.87 5.04 -17.54
N ILE A 226 6.03 5.64 -17.82
CA ILE A 226 6.57 5.71 -19.18
C ILE A 226 7.94 5.04 -19.27
N ASN A 227 8.20 4.44 -20.43
CA ASN A 227 9.54 3.98 -20.78
C ASN A 227 10.34 5.15 -21.34
N PHE A 228 11.53 5.39 -20.80
CA PHE A 228 12.36 6.55 -21.17
C PHE A 228 12.79 6.51 -22.66
N SER A 229 12.92 5.30 -23.22
CA SER A 229 13.28 5.12 -24.63
C SER A 229 12.08 5.19 -25.61
N SER A 230 10.91 5.63 -25.17
CA SER A 230 9.72 5.74 -26.04
C SER A 230 9.94 6.55 -27.33
N PRO A 231 10.75 7.63 -27.36
CA PRO A 231 11.05 8.33 -28.62
C PRO A 231 11.71 7.44 -29.68
N ALA A 232 12.64 6.58 -29.28
CA ALA A 232 13.24 5.62 -30.19
C ALA A 232 12.26 4.48 -30.53
N ALA A 233 11.59 3.90 -29.53
CA ALA A 233 10.77 2.71 -29.69
C ALA A 233 9.45 2.97 -30.46
N LEU A 234 8.82 4.13 -30.29
CA LEU A 234 7.57 4.51 -30.95
C LEU A 234 7.75 5.62 -31.98
N GLY A 235 8.70 6.50 -31.79
CA GLY A 235 8.96 7.64 -32.66
C GLY A 235 9.91 7.32 -33.82
N GLY A 236 10.61 6.18 -33.74
CA GLY A 236 11.62 5.79 -34.74
C GLY A 236 12.86 6.68 -34.74
N LEU A 237 13.09 7.43 -33.64
CA LEU A 237 14.29 8.26 -33.50
C LEU A 237 15.52 7.39 -33.23
N SER A 238 16.68 7.86 -33.64
CA SER A 238 17.96 7.16 -33.44
C SER A 238 18.48 7.21 -32.00
N THR A 239 17.90 8.08 -31.18
CA THR A 239 18.28 8.33 -29.78
C THR A 239 17.08 8.64 -28.92
N SER A 240 17.26 8.53 -27.59
CA SER A 240 16.35 9.09 -26.58
C SER A 240 17.09 10.01 -25.60
N ASP A 241 18.23 10.60 -26.03
CA ASP A 241 18.97 11.61 -25.24
C ASP A 241 18.03 12.76 -24.87
N PRO A 242 17.83 13.07 -23.58
CA PRO A 242 16.90 14.11 -23.14
C PRO A 242 17.28 15.53 -23.58
N LEU A 243 18.51 15.76 -24.04
CA LEU A 243 18.96 17.04 -24.57
C LEU A 243 18.88 17.14 -26.10
N ASP A 244 18.52 16.06 -26.77
CA ASP A 244 18.32 16.05 -28.23
C ASP A 244 17.03 16.81 -28.60
N LYS A 245 17.11 17.68 -29.63
CA LYS A 245 15.99 18.53 -30.05
C LYS A 245 14.81 17.76 -30.63
N GLU A 246 15.08 16.67 -31.33
CA GLU A 246 14.04 15.83 -31.94
C GLU A 246 13.32 15.02 -30.86
N VAL A 247 14.06 14.51 -29.86
CA VAL A 247 13.51 13.84 -28.67
C VAL A 247 12.60 14.78 -27.89
N ILE A 248 13.05 16.02 -27.62
CA ILE A 248 12.23 17.04 -26.95
C ILE A 248 10.98 17.38 -27.76
N ALA A 249 11.10 17.52 -29.08
CA ALA A 249 9.98 17.79 -29.96
C ALA A 249 8.96 16.63 -29.97
N TRP A 250 9.42 15.39 -29.99
CA TRP A 250 8.59 14.20 -29.90
C TRP A 250 7.78 14.17 -28.59
N TRP A 251 8.42 14.39 -27.45
CA TRP A 251 7.73 14.44 -26.15
C TRP A 251 6.71 15.60 -26.07
N LYS A 252 7.05 16.78 -26.61
CA LYS A 252 6.09 17.91 -26.70
C LYS A 252 4.85 17.55 -27.50
N LYS A 253 5.04 16.88 -28.66
CA LYS A 253 3.92 16.41 -29.46
C LYS A 253 3.09 15.37 -28.70
N LYS A 254 3.73 14.38 -28.11
CA LYS A 254 3.05 13.31 -27.36
C LYS A 254 2.27 13.87 -26.16
N ALA A 255 2.83 14.79 -25.39
CA ALA A 255 2.11 15.48 -24.32
C ALA A 255 0.88 16.23 -24.83
N LYS A 256 1.02 16.96 -25.94
CA LYS A 256 -0.13 17.65 -26.57
C LYS A 256 -1.23 16.65 -26.94
N ASP A 257 -0.87 15.51 -27.53
CA ASP A 257 -1.82 14.47 -27.92
C ASP A 257 -2.56 13.91 -26.71
N ILE A 258 -1.83 13.60 -25.62
CA ILE A 258 -2.41 13.10 -24.35
C ILE A 258 -3.38 14.12 -23.75
N TYR A 259 -2.97 15.38 -23.57
CA TYR A 259 -3.82 16.42 -22.96
C TYR A 259 -4.99 16.82 -23.83
N SER A 260 -4.92 16.61 -25.15
CA SER A 260 -6.06 16.79 -26.05
C SER A 260 -7.14 15.72 -25.84
N LEU A 261 -6.74 14.50 -25.42
CA LEU A 261 -7.65 13.39 -25.13
C LEU A 261 -8.12 13.42 -23.66
N ILE A 262 -7.24 13.74 -22.75
CA ILE A 262 -7.42 13.69 -21.28
C ILE A 262 -6.97 15.04 -20.70
N PRO A 263 -7.82 16.06 -20.70
CA PRO A 263 -7.43 17.43 -20.31
C PRO A 263 -6.93 17.56 -18.87
N ASP A 264 -7.33 16.66 -18.00
CA ASP A 264 -6.95 16.59 -16.57
C ASP A 264 -5.89 15.53 -16.26
N PHE A 265 -5.20 15.02 -17.29
CA PHE A 265 -4.11 14.06 -17.12
C PHE A 265 -3.06 14.58 -16.13
N GLY A 266 -2.66 13.72 -15.16
CA GLY A 266 -1.83 14.16 -14.03
C GLY A 266 -0.35 14.30 -14.36
N GLY A 267 0.21 13.43 -15.20
CA GLY A 267 1.62 13.41 -15.51
C GLY A 267 2.24 12.02 -15.59
N PHE A 268 3.56 11.94 -15.48
CA PHE A 268 4.31 10.71 -15.68
C PHE A 268 4.99 10.21 -14.40
N LEU A 269 5.01 8.89 -14.26
CA LEU A 269 5.91 8.16 -13.34
C LEU A 269 7.06 7.56 -14.17
N VAL A 270 8.29 7.66 -13.66
CA VAL A 270 9.48 7.19 -14.37
C VAL A 270 10.35 6.34 -13.46
N LYS A 271 10.65 5.12 -13.89
CA LYS A 271 11.75 4.28 -13.42
C LYS A 271 12.83 4.28 -14.51
N ALA A 272 14.02 4.80 -14.21
CA ALA A 272 15.09 4.97 -15.18
C ALA A 272 16.40 4.42 -14.65
N ASN A 273 17.23 3.84 -15.55
CA ASN A 273 18.54 3.29 -15.26
C ASN A 273 18.58 2.28 -14.10
N SER A 274 17.54 1.47 -14.00
CA SER A 274 17.39 0.46 -12.96
C SER A 274 16.75 -0.80 -13.53
N GLU A 275 17.28 -1.98 -13.18
CA GLU A 275 16.77 -3.30 -13.59
C GLU A 275 16.49 -3.41 -15.10
N GLY A 276 17.44 -2.94 -15.91
CA GLY A 276 17.32 -2.98 -17.38
C GLY A 276 16.40 -1.94 -18.00
N GLN A 277 15.79 -1.07 -17.22
CA GLN A 277 15.02 0.05 -17.76
C GLN A 277 15.94 1.14 -18.28
N PRO A 278 15.71 1.65 -19.50
CA PRO A 278 16.52 2.71 -20.08
C PRO A 278 16.34 4.03 -19.33
N GLY A 279 17.36 4.88 -19.38
CA GLY A 279 17.34 6.16 -18.72
C GLY A 279 18.35 7.16 -19.23
N PRO A 280 18.42 8.35 -18.65
CA PRO A 280 19.31 9.42 -19.09
C PRO A 280 20.80 9.06 -18.96
N CYS A 281 21.18 8.20 -18.00
CA CYS A 281 22.57 7.80 -17.82
C CYS A 281 23.14 7.02 -19.01
N ASP A 282 22.29 6.36 -19.81
CA ASP A 282 22.69 5.67 -21.06
C ASP A 282 23.24 6.66 -22.11
N TYR A 283 22.96 7.94 -21.96
CA TYR A 283 23.40 9.04 -22.83
C TYR A 283 24.40 9.97 -22.12
N GLY A 284 24.95 9.58 -20.97
CA GLY A 284 25.86 10.42 -20.19
C GLY A 284 25.15 11.62 -19.53
N ARG A 285 23.85 11.54 -19.30
CA ARG A 285 23.03 12.57 -18.64
C ARG A 285 22.66 12.13 -17.23
N THR A 286 22.39 13.11 -16.38
CA THR A 286 21.92 12.89 -15.00
C THR A 286 20.43 12.57 -14.95
N HIS A 287 19.96 11.98 -13.86
CA HIS A 287 18.54 11.81 -13.58
C HIS A 287 17.78 13.14 -13.59
N ALA A 288 18.41 14.22 -13.09
CA ALA A 288 17.80 15.54 -13.11
C ALA A 288 17.59 16.08 -14.53
N GLU A 289 18.55 15.89 -15.45
CA GLU A 289 18.38 16.31 -16.86
C GLU A 289 17.26 15.54 -17.54
N GLY A 290 17.16 14.21 -17.31
CA GLY A 290 16.07 13.42 -17.85
C GLY A 290 14.70 13.81 -17.29
N ALA A 291 14.59 13.99 -15.98
CA ALA A 291 13.36 14.42 -15.33
C ALA A 291 12.93 15.83 -15.77
N ASN A 292 13.90 16.75 -15.87
CA ASN A 292 13.64 18.15 -16.24
C ASN A 292 13.14 18.30 -17.69
N MET A 293 13.66 17.49 -18.62
CA MET A 293 13.16 17.46 -19.98
C MET A 293 11.65 17.12 -20.01
N LEU A 294 11.24 16.06 -19.30
CA LEU A 294 9.83 15.68 -19.20
C LEU A 294 9.01 16.74 -18.46
N ALA A 295 9.54 17.29 -17.38
CA ALA A 295 8.89 18.32 -16.58
C ALA A 295 8.62 19.60 -17.40
N ASP A 296 9.58 20.05 -18.18
CA ASP A 296 9.44 21.23 -19.07
C ASP A 296 8.37 20.97 -20.17
N VAL A 297 8.27 19.74 -20.66
CA VAL A 297 7.23 19.33 -21.62
C VAL A 297 5.84 19.34 -20.99
N LEU A 298 5.69 18.91 -19.73
CA LEU A 298 4.40 18.84 -19.05
C LEU A 298 3.96 20.18 -18.42
N LYS A 299 4.89 21.11 -18.18
CA LYS A 299 4.64 22.38 -17.48
C LYS A 299 3.48 23.21 -18.07
N PRO A 300 3.30 23.35 -19.40
CA PRO A 300 2.18 24.09 -19.97
C PRO A 300 0.79 23.56 -19.57
N TYR A 301 0.72 22.28 -19.22
CA TYR A 301 -0.50 21.57 -18.83
C TYR A 301 -0.64 21.40 -17.33
N ARG A 302 0.31 21.89 -16.52
CA ARG A 302 0.41 21.67 -15.08
C ARG A 302 0.59 20.19 -14.69
N GLY A 303 1.14 19.38 -15.60
CA GLY A 303 1.50 18.01 -15.32
C GLY A 303 2.79 17.90 -14.51
N ILE A 304 2.93 16.82 -13.78
CA ILE A 304 4.10 16.57 -12.92
C ILE A 304 4.86 15.34 -13.40
N VAL A 305 6.11 15.25 -12.95
CA VAL A 305 6.95 14.06 -13.10
C VAL A 305 7.25 13.50 -11.71
N MET A 306 6.88 12.26 -11.49
CA MET A 306 7.29 11.45 -10.35
C MET A 306 8.50 10.62 -10.79
N TRP A 307 9.66 10.90 -10.21
CA TRP A 307 10.91 10.24 -10.58
C TRP A 307 11.37 9.32 -9.47
N ARG A 308 11.38 8.01 -9.72
CA ARG A 308 11.76 7.03 -8.71
C ARG A 308 13.27 7.06 -8.44
N ALA A 309 13.64 7.23 -7.18
CA ALA A 309 15.00 7.08 -6.69
C ALA A 309 15.30 5.61 -6.38
N PHE A 310 15.18 4.76 -7.38
CA PHE A 310 15.48 3.33 -7.29
C PHE A 310 16.53 2.98 -8.33
N VAL A 311 17.75 2.78 -7.87
CA VAL A 311 18.90 2.53 -8.72
C VAL A 311 19.59 1.22 -8.37
N TYR A 312 20.04 0.54 -9.41
CA TYR A 312 21.00 -0.55 -9.35
C TYR A 312 22.30 -0.07 -9.98
N SER A 313 22.92 0.92 -9.33
CA SER A 313 24.22 1.40 -9.77
C SER A 313 25.33 0.54 -9.16
N PRO A 314 26.30 0.07 -9.95
CA PRO A 314 27.46 -0.67 -9.43
C PRO A 314 28.52 0.25 -8.78
N THR A 315 28.21 1.52 -8.53
CA THR A 315 29.18 2.50 -8.03
C THR A 315 29.57 2.28 -6.56
N ASP A 316 28.79 1.54 -5.79
CA ASP A 316 29.12 1.16 -4.42
C ASP A 316 28.80 -0.32 -4.18
N SER A 317 29.61 -0.99 -3.39
CA SER A 317 29.43 -2.40 -3.04
C SER A 317 28.27 -2.64 -2.06
N ASP A 318 27.85 -1.64 -1.31
CA ASP A 318 26.68 -1.73 -0.44
C ASP A 318 25.44 -1.14 -1.13
N ARG A 319 24.51 -2.02 -1.48
CA ARG A 319 23.24 -1.66 -2.13
C ARG A 319 22.46 -0.62 -1.34
N ALA A 320 22.53 -0.62 0.00
CA ALA A 320 21.84 0.33 0.86
C ALA A 320 22.28 1.78 0.64
N LYS A 321 23.48 2.01 0.10
CA LYS A 321 24.03 3.35 -0.13
C LYS A 321 23.72 3.92 -1.51
N GLN A 322 23.38 3.07 -2.49
CA GLN A 322 23.39 3.45 -3.90
C GLN A 322 22.42 4.58 -4.24
N ALA A 323 21.16 4.48 -3.82
CA ALA A 323 20.18 5.53 -4.09
C ALA A 323 20.56 6.88 -3.48
N TYR A 324 21.09 6.88 -2.26
CA TYR A 324 21.58 8.09 -1.60
C TYR A 324 22.72 8.73 -2.38
N LEU A 325 23.75 7.96 -2.72
CA LEU A 325 24.93 8.48 -3.42
C LEU A 325 24.61 9.06 -4.81
N GLU A 326 23.59 8.54 -5.47
CA GLU A 326 23.20 8.99 -6.79
C GLU A 326 22.27 10.20 -6.77
N PHE A 327 21.36 10.29 -5.78
CA PHE A 327 20.34 11.35 -5.75
C PHE A 327 20.67 12.53 -4.86
N GLU A 328 21.41 12.36 -3.77
CA GLU A 328 21.79 13.49 -2.89
C GLU A 328 22.52 14.60 -3.65
N PRO A 329 23.50 14.33 -4.56
CA PRO A 329 24.18 15.38 -5.31
C PRO A 329 23.29 16.11 -6.31
N LEU A 330 22.08 15.62 -6.55
CA LEU A 330 21.09 16.20 -7.46
C LEU A 330 20.07 17.11 -6.73
N ASP A 331 20.15 17.23 -5.40
CA ASP A 331 19.23 18.08 -4.65
C ASP A 331 19.26 19.54 -5.14
N GLY A 332 18.07 20.07 -5.44
CA GLY A 332 17.90 21.41 -6.00
C GLY A 332 18.19 21.54 -7.51
N LYS A 333 18.47 20.44 -8.21
CA LYS A 333 18.66 20.45 -9.67
C LYS A 333 17.40 20.08 -10.46
N PHE A 334 16.37 19.60 -9.78
CA PHE A 334 15.08 19.25 -10.38
C PHE A 334 14.16 20.47 -10.54
N ARG A 335 13.26 20.42 -11.54
CA ARG A 335 12.21 21.44 -11.75
C ARG A 335 11.15 21.40 -10.65
N ASP A 336 10.40 22.49 -10.47
CA ASP A 336 9.36 22.63 -9.43
C ASP A 336 8.19 21.62 -9.59
N ASN A 337 7.97 21.10 -10.79
CA ASN A 337 6.97 20.08 -11.08
C ASN A 337 7.55 18.66 -11.18
N VAL A 338 8.75 18.43 -10.63
CA VAL A 338 9.31 17.11 -10.38
C VAL A 338 9.23 16.80 -8.90
N ILE A 339 8.83 15.59 -8.56
CA ILE A 339 8.91 15.04 -7.21
C ILE A 339 9.68 13.73 -7.23
N VAL A 340 10.66 13.56 -6.33
CA VAL A 340 11.45 12.34 -6.24
C VAL A 340 10.73 11.33 -5.35
N GLN A 341 10.41 10.17 -5.91
CA GLN A 341 9.69 9.09 -5.25
C GLN A 341 10.69 8.11 -4.62
N ILE A 342 10.65 7.99 -3.29
CA ILE A 342 11.62 7.28 -2.47
C ILE A 342 10.92 6.14 -1.74
N LYS A 343 11.43 4.90 -1.86
CA LYS A 343 10.96 3.77 -1.06
C LYS A 343 11.13 4.05 0.44
N ASN A 344 10.27 3.47 1.26
CA ASN A 344 10.33 3.61 2.71
C ASN A 344 11.69 3.21 3.29
N GLY A 345 12.31 2.13 2.78
CA GLY A 345 13.67 1.69 3.15
C GLY A 345 14.69 1.93 2.04
N PRO A 346 16.00 1.82 2.34
CA PRO A 346 17.07 2.12 1.39
C PRO A 346 17.29 1.03 0.33
N ILE A 347 16.72 -0.18 0.50
CA ILE A 347 16.90 -1.28 -0.43
C ILE A 347 15.60 -1.63 -1.14
N ASP A 348 14.64 -2.28 -0.45
CA ASP A 348 13.44 -2.79 -1.12
C ASP A 348 12.37 -3.27 -0.14
N PHE A 349 11.34 -2.61 0.13
CA PHE A 349 10.10 -2.97 0.87
C PHE A 349 10.14 -4.24 1.75
N GLN A 350 11.27 -4.55 2.36
CA GLN A 350 11.49 -5.74 3.18
C GLN A 350 10.63 -5.69 4.47
N PRO A 351 10.38 -6.80 5.16
CA PRO A 351 9.59 -6.81 6.39
C PRO A 351 10.03 -5.79 7.42
N ARG A 352 11.35 -5.54 7.54
CA ARG A 352 11.92 -4.43 8.29
C ARG A 352 13.17 -3.90 7.61
N GLU A 353 13.16 -2.60 7.34
CA GLU A 353 14.32 -1.79 6.95
C GLU A 353 14.35 -0.53 7.82
N PRO A 354 15.52 0.07 8.05
CA PRO A 354 15.54 1.45 8.51
C PRO A 354 14.89 2.34 7.44
N PHE A 355 14.44 3.53 7.81
CA PHE A 355 13.95 4.45 6.78
C PHE A 355 15.07 4.85 5.81
N SER A 356 14.73 5.19 4.57
CA SER A 356 15.70 5.64 3.57
C SER A 356 16.35 6.97 4.01
N PRO A 357 17.69 7.03 4.13
CA PRO A 357 18.37 8.27 4.55
C PRO A 357 18.19 9.41 3.54
N LEU A 358 17.77 9.11 2.33
CA LEU A 358 17.51 10.10 1.30
C LEU A 358 16.41 11.11 1.68
N PHE A 359 15.45 10.73 2.57
CA PHE A 359 14.47 11.65 3.13
C PHE A 359 15.12 12.80 3.93
N GLY A 360 16.26 12.56 4.59
CA GLY A 360 17.02 13.58 5.29
C GLY A 360 18.00 14.36 4.40
N ALA A 361 18.26 13.92 3.17
CA ALA A 361 19.26 14.49 2.28
C ALA A 361 18.69 15.51 1.30
N MET A 362 17.51 15.30 0.76
CA MET A 362 16.89 16.14 -0.26
C MET A 362 16.04 17.24 0.36
N LYS A 363 16.64 18.43 0.52
CA LYS A 363 16.01 19.59 1.21
C LYS A 363 15.37 20.58 0.26
N LYS A 364 15.85 20.66 -0.98
CA LYS A 364 15.46 21.65 -2.00
C LYS A 364 14.52 21.06 -3.05
N THR A 365 14.54 19.75 -3.20
CA THR A 365 13.71 19.01 -4.15
C THR A 365 12.54 18.37 -3.40
N PRO A 366 11.29 18.49 -3.86
CA PRO A 366 10.17 17.78 -3.28
C PRO A 366 10.42 16.26 -3.30
N VAL A 367 10.16 15.59 -2.19
CA VAL A 367 10.25 14.13 -2.07
C VAL A 367 8.92 13.55 -1.60
N MET A 368 8.63 12.33 -2.01
CA MET A 368 7.44 11.60 -1.61
C MET A 368 7.79 10.17 -1.19
N PRO A 369 7.16 9.63 -0.12
CA PRO A 369 7.36 8.25 0.25
C PRO A 369 6.61 7.32 -0.71
N GLU A 370 7.26 6.21 -1.06
CA GLU A 370 6.67 5.08 -1.75
C GLU A 370 6.55 3.91 -0.79
N PHE A 371 5.33 3.51 -0.49
CA PHE A 371 5.02 2.29 0.27
C PHE A 371 4.60 1.17 -0.67
N GLN A 372 4.79 -0.08 -0.24
CA GLN A 372 4.27 -1.23 -0.97
C GLN A 372 3.06 -1.79 -0.22
N ILE A 373 1.87 -1.69 -0.84
CA ILE A 373 0.63 -2.27 -0.32
C ILE A 373 0.59 -3.77 -0.63
N THR A 374 1.16 -4.17 -1.76
CA THR A 374 1.40 -5.57 -2.07
C THR A 374 2.47 -6.15 -1.12
N GLN A 375 2.33 -7.40 -0.79
CA GLN A 375 3.15 -8.09 0.23
C GLN A 375 4.24 -8.93 -0.42
N GLU A 376 5.08 -8.32 -1.29
CA GLU A 376 6.13 -9.03 -2.05
C GLU A 376 7.05 -9.86 -1.15
N TYR A 377 7.41 -9.31 0.01
CA TYR A 377 8.34 -9.93 0.97
C TYR A 377 7.63 -10.38 2.26
N LEU A 378 6.30 -10.43 2.26
CA LEU A 378 5.47 -10.61 3.45
C LEU A 378 4.43 -11.73 3.26
N GLY A 379 4.80 -12.78 2.51
CA GLY A 379 3.97 -13.97 2.30
C GLY A 379 2.84 -13.78 1.29
N PHE A 380 2.95 -12.78 0.40
CA PHE A 380 2.02 -12.49 -0.69
C PHE A 380 0.57 -12.34 -0.16
N SER A 381 -0.42 -12.88 -0.86
CA SER A 381 -1.80 -12.92 -0.37
C SER A 381 -2.12 -14.14 0.50
N ASN A 382 -1.12 -14.96 0.87
CA ASN A 382 -1.34 -16.09 1.77
C ASN A 382 -1.19 -15.74 3.25
N HIS A 383 -0.35 -14.76 3.59
CA HIS A 383 -0.14 -14.36 4.96
C HIS A 383 -0.95 -13.10 5.31
N LEU A 384 -1.52 -13.08 6.50
CA LEU A 384 -2.17 -11.90 7.05
C LEU A 384 -1.11 -10.97 7.63
N VAL A 385 -0.96 -9.80 7.03
CA VAL A 385 -0.06 -8.75 7.49
C VAL A 385 -0.75 -7.39 7.35
N PHE A 386 -0.96 -6.69 8.46
CA PHE A 386 -1.44 -5.32 8.44
C PHE A 386 -0.25 -4.37 8.40
N LEU A 387 -0.19 -3.55 7.36
CA LEU A 387 1.00 -2.76 7.05
C LEU A 387 1.00 -1.35 7.65
N ALA A 388 -0.13 -0.89 8.20
CA ALA A 388 -0.21 0.44 8.78
C ALA A 388 0.83 0.70 9.89
N PRO A 389 1.14 -0.27 10.81
CA PRO A 389 2.20 -0.07 11.80
C PRO A 389 3.57 0.21 11.16
N MET A 390 3.93 -0.52 10.09
CA MET A 390 5.18 -0.31 9.35
C MET A 390 5.26 1.06 8.68
N TRP A 391 4.15 1.50 8.07
CA TRP A 391 4.11 2.80 7.41
C TRP A 391 4.12 3.95 8.41
N LYS A 392 3.46 3.79 9.57
CA LYS A 392 3.54 4.74 10.68
C LYS A 392 4.95 4.82 11.25
N GLU A 393 5.61 3.69 11.49
CA GLU A 393 7.01 3.64 11.91
C GLU A 393 7.91 4.48 10.99
N CYS A 394 7.72 4.35 9.67
CA CYS A 394 8.46 5.16 8.70
C CYS A 394 8.08 6.64 8.77
N LEU A 395 6.79 6.99 8.71
CA LEU A 395 6.34 8.39 8.67
C LEU A 395 6.70 9.17 9.94
N ASP A 396 6.71 8.49 11.10
CA ASP A 396 7.04 9.08 12.39
C ASP A 396 8.55 9.09 12.69
N SER A 397 9.36 8.37 11.88
CA SER A 397 10.81 8.35 12.05
C SER A 397 11.40 9.75 11.88
N ASP A 398 12.26 10.14 12.83
CA ASP A 398 12.92 11.44 12.82
C ASP A 398 14.18 11.40 11.97
N THR A 399 14.24 12.20 10.95
CA THR A 399 15.43 12.34 10.09
C THR A 399 16.52 13.19 10.73
N TYR A 400 16.17 13.99 11.75
CA TYR A 400 17.02 14.99 12.39
C TYR A 400 17.62 16.05 11.43
N VAL A 401 17.12 16.15 10.21
CA VAL A 401 17.67 17.04 9.17
C VAL A 401 17.66 18.53 9.55
N GLN A 402 16.74 18.95 10.42
CA GLN A 402 16.69 20.26 11.06
C GLN A 402 16.64 20.16 12.60
N GLY A 403 17.21 19.08 13.17
CA GLY A 403 17.10 18.74 14.58
C GLY A 403 15.88 17.89 14.90
N ALA A 404 15.62 17.67 16.17
CA ALA A 404 14.53 16.81 16.65
C ALA A 404 13.15 17.28 16.14
N GLY A 405 12.31 16.34 15.78
CA GLY A 405 10.97 16.57 15.23
C GLY A 405 10.96 16.75 13.72
N SER A 406 12.05 16.45 13.01
CA SER A 406 12.13 16.44 11.55
C SER A 406 11.64 15.09 10.98
N THR A 407 10.40 14.70 11.30
CA THR A 407 9.85 13.41 10.87
C THR A 407 9.71 13.33 9.36
N ILE A 408 9.72 12.10 8.81
CA ILE A 408 9.51 11.88 7.37
C ILE A 408 8.17 12.45 6.92
N ALA A 409 7.11 12.29 7.72
CA ALA A 409 5.83 12.93 7.43
C ALA A 409 5.99 14.44 7.21
N ARG A 410 6.69 15.14 8.10
CA ARG A 410 6.92 16.59 7.99
C ARG A 410 7.88 17.00 6.87
N VAL A 411 8.82 16.14 6.52
CA VAL A 411 9.69 16.35 5.34
C VAL A 411 8.86 16.31 4.05
N THR A 412 7.86 15.44 3.98
CA THR A 412 7.15 15.09 2.73
C THR A 412 5.80 15.80 2.56
N ASP A 413 5.19 16.30 3.66
CA ASP A 413 3.90 17.02 3.64
C ASP A 413 4.03 18.53 3.38
N GLY A 414 5.27 19.04 3.27
CA GLY A 414 5.57 20.47 3.04
C GLY A 414 5.59 21.33 4.31
N SER A 415 5.42 20.74 5.51
CA SER A 415 5.44 21.51 6.77
C SER A 415 6.85 21.82 7.26
N LEU A 416 7.85 20.97 6.96
CA LEU A 416 9.24 21.21 7.31
C LEU A 416 9.97 22.01 6.22
N PHE A 417 9.79 21.62 4.95
CA PHE A 417 10.31 22.32 3.78
C PHE A 417 9.11 22.82 2.97
N PRO A 418 9.03 24.13 2.66
CA PRO A 418 7.83 24.73 2.05
C PRO A 418 7.73 24.42 0.55
N HIS A 419 7.69 23.15 0.20
CA HIS A 419 7.43 22.70 -1.15
C HIS A 419 5.97 22.88 -1.53
N SER A 420 5.71 23.36 -2.75
CA SER A 420 4.37 23.51 -3.28
C SER A 420 3.76 22.19 -3.77
N LEU A 421 4.60 21.18 -3.99
CA LEU A 421 4.22 19.85 -4.46
C LEU A 421 4.48 18.83 -3.35
N THR A 422 3.42 18.17 -2.88
CA THR A 422 3.48 17.12 -1.85
C THR A 422 2.69 15.91 -2.32
N ALA A 423 3.25 14.71 -2.08
CA ALA A 423 2.62 13.47 -2.52
C ALA A 423 3.01 12.28 -1.64
N ILE A 424 2.23 11.21 -1.73
CA ILE A 424 2.49 9.89 -1.14
C ILE A 424 2.03 8.81 -2.11
N ALA A 425 2.83 7.78 -2.33
CA ALA A 425 2.55 6.69 -3.27
C ALA A 425 2.43 5.34 -2.57
N GLY A 426 1.50 4.51 -3.05
CA GLY A 426 1.35 3.11 -2.64
C GLY A 426 1.34 2.17 -3.84
N VAL A 427 2.21 1.16 -3.86
CA VAL A 427 2.18 0.09 -4.86
C VAL A 427 1.04 -0.85 -4.54
N THR A 428 0.12 -1.05 -5.48
CA THR A 428 -1.16 -1.72 -5.21
C THR A 428 -1.05 -3.24 -5.16
N ASN A 429 -1.93 -3.87 -4.37
CA ASN A 429 -2.30 -5.28 -4.49
C ASN A 429 -3.79 -5.37 -4.85
N ILE A 430 -4.15 -4.90 -6.04
CA ILE A 430 -5.53 -4.85 -6.54
C ILE A 430 -5.56 -5.55 -7.90
N GLY A 431 -6.40 -6.57 -8.01
CA GLY A 431 -6.59 -7.33 -9.23
C GLY A 431 -8.05 -7.70 -9.47
N ASP A 432 -8.27 -8.64 -10.37
CA ASP A 432 -9.62 -9.10 -10.73
C ASP A 432 -10.19 -10.20 -9.82
N ASP A 433 -9.47 -10.58 -8.76
CA ASP A 433 -10.03 -11.42 -7.70
C ASP A 433 -11.34 -10.81 -7.16
N ILE A 434 -12.27 -11.67 -6.76
CA ILE A 434 -13.58 -11.23 -6.27
C ILE A 434 -13.47 -10.27 -5.09
N ASN A 435 -12.54 -10.54 -4.17
CA ASN A 435 -12.27 -9.69 -3.00
C ASN A 435 -11.25 -8.56 -3.27
N TRP A 436 -10.84 -8.34 -4.52
CA TRP A 436 -9.89 -7.32 -4.99
C TRP A 436 -8.43 -7.52 -4.61
N CYS A 437 -8.14 -8.12 -3.49
CA CYS A 437 -6.80 -8.13 -2.87
C CYS A 437 -6.25 -9.53 -2.61
N GLY A 438 -6.93 -10.57 -3.09
CA GLY A 438 -6.55 -11.97 -2.88
C GLY A 438 -6.80 -12.48 -1.46
N HIS A 439 -6.36 -11.76 -0.44
CA HIS A 439 -6.64 -12.05 0.97
C HIS A 439 -7.67 -11.06 1.54
N PRO A 440 -8.74 -11.51 2.25
CA PRO A 440 -9.75 -10.59 2.80
C PRO A 440 -9.16 -9.47 3.67
N PHE A 441 -8.15 -9.76 4.48
CA PHE A 441 -7.47 -8.75 5.30
C PHE A 441 -6.50 -7.85 4.52
N ALA A 442 -6.08 -8.21 3.30
CA ALA A 442 -5.27 -7.31 2.48
C ALA A 442 -6.04 -6.07 2.03
N GLN A 443 -7.38 -6.10 2.05
CA GLN A 443 -8.22 -4.92 1.89
C GLN A 443 -7.95 -3.86 2.97
N ALA A 444 -7.58 -4.27 4.20
CA ALA A 444 -7.21 -3.36 5.28
C ALA A 444 -5.97 -2.53 4.92
N ASN A 445 -5.03 -3.07 4.14
CA ASN A 445 -3.85 -2.36 3.71
C ASN A 445 -4.18 -1.28 2.67
N TRP A 446 -5.05 -1.55 1.71
CA TRP A 446 -5.54 -0.53 0.79
C TRP A 446 -6.28 0.59 1.54
N TYR A 447 -7.19 0.22 2.45
CA TYR A 447 -7.89 1.17 3.31
C TYR A 447 -6.92 2.04 4.12
N ALA A 448 -5.97 1.41 4.80
CA ALA A 448 -4.99 2.08 5.66
C ALA A 448 -4.09 3.05 4.89
N PHE A 449 -3.64 2.67 3.70
CA PHE A 449 -2.87 3.58 2.86
C PHE A 449 -3.65 4.86 2.55
N GLY A 450 -4.91 4.76 2.13
CA GLY A 450 -5.73 5.94 1.84
C GLY A 450 -5.94 6.83 3.08
N ARG A 451 -6.16 6.21 4.25
CA ARG A 451 -6.35 6.94 5.52
C ARG A 451 -5.09 7.67 5.96
N LEU A 452 -3.92 7.02 5.91
CA LEU A 452 -2.62 7.66 6.20
C LEU A 452 -2.24 8.72 5.18
N ALA A 453 -2.54 8.49 3.90
CA ALA A 453 -2.32 9.47 2.85
C ALA A 453 -3.19 10.72 3.01
N TRP A 454 -4.40 10.57 3.56
CA TRP A 454 -5.26 11.69 3.92
C TRP A 454 -4.76 12.40 5.17
N LYS A 455 -4.45 11.65 6.24
CA LYS A 455 -4.05 12.18 7.55
C LYS A 455 -3.01 11.27 8.21
N HIS A 456 -1.76 11.59 8.03
CA HIS A 456 -0.64 10.78 8.54
C HIS A 456 -0.54 10.74 10.08
N SER A 457 -1.25 11.64 10.78
CA SER A 457 -1.31 11.67 12.24
C SER A 457 -2.27 10.62 12.84
N LEU A 458 -3.10 9.93 12.03
CA LEU A 458 -3.90 8.81 12.51
C LEU A 458 -3.00 7.68 12.99
N SER A 459 -3.40 7.02 14.07
CA SER A 459 -2.71 5.82 14.52
C SER A 459 -3.15 4.59 13.70
N SER A 460 -2.30 3.58 13.67
CA SER A 460 -2.63 2.30 13.04
C SER A 460 -3.81 1.61 13.70
N GLU A 461 -3.97 1.79 15.01
CA GLU A 461 -5.08 1.27 15.81
C GLU A 461 -6.41 1.91 15.41
N GLU A 462 -6.45 3.24 15.28
CA GLU A 462 -7.66 3.96 14.83
C GLU A 462 -8.08 3.48 13.43
N ILE A 463 -7.13 3.32 12.52
CA ILE A 463 -7.39 2.87 11.15
C ILE A 463 -7.86 1.41 11.13
N GLY A 464 -7.23 0.53 11.90
CA GLY A 464 -7.62 -0.87 12.03
C GLY A 464 -9.03 -1.02 12.60
N GLU A 465 -9.38 -0.24 13.62
CA GLU A 465 -10.72 -0.21 14.21
C GLU A 465 -11.78 0.27 13.21
N GLU A 466 -11.49 1.36 12.47
CA GLU A 466 -12.40 1.87 11.42
C GLU A 466 -12.67 0.78 10.38
N TRP A 467 -11.63 0.11 9.87
CA TRP A 467 -11.77 -0.91 8.84
C TRP A 467 -12.53 -2.14 9.34
N LEU A 468 -12.18 -2.67 10.52
CA LEU A 468 -12.85 -3.82 11.12
C LEU A 468 -14.34 -3.57 11.33
N LYS A 469 -14.72 -2.40 11.85
CA LYS A 469 -16.12 -2.04 12.07
C LYS A 469 -16.88 -1.95 10.75
N GLN A 470 -16.34 -1.27 9.74
CA GLN A 470 -17.00 -1.16 8.43
C GLN A 470 -17.10 -2.50 7.70
N THR A 471 -16.15 -3.42 7.92
CA THR A 471 -16.09 -4.69 7.21
C THR A 471 -16.90 -5.79 7.87
N PHE A 472 -16.97 -5.84 9.21
CA PHE A 472 -17.50 -7.00 9.94
C PHE A 472 -18.70 -6.68 10.83
N LEU A 473 -19.10 -5.42 11.03
CA LEU A 473 -20.34 -5.15 11.72
C LEU A 473 -21.53 -5.56 10.84
N PRO A 474 -22.56 -6.20 11.42
CA PRO A 474 -23.77 -6.54 10.69
C PRO A 474 -24.47 -5.28 10.16
N ILE A 475 -24.90 -5.35 8.91
CA ILE A 475 -25.69 -4.30 8.28
C ILE A 475 -27.15 -4.46 8.73
N ALA A 476 -27.74 -3.40 9.30
CA ALA A 476 -29.15 -3.42 9.67
C ALA A 476 -30.05 -3.75 8.45
N GLY A 477 -30.96 -4.71 8.60
CA GLY A 477 -31.87 -5.14 7.54
C GLY A 477 -31.30 -6.16 6.54
N GLN A 478 -30.03 -6.56 6.66
CA GLN A 478 -29.50 -7.72 5.94
C GLN A 478 -29.46 -8.93 6.87
N PRO A 479 -29.88 -10.12 6.40
CA PRO A 479 -29.78 -11.32 7.20
C PRO A 479 -28.30 -11.61 7.49
N SER A 480 -27.92 -11.65 8.77
CA SER A 480 -26.71 -12.33 9.17
C SER A 480 -26.86 -13.82 8.81
N ARG A 481 -25.78 -14.56 8.69
CA ARG A 481 -25.74 -15.97 8.28
C ARG A 481 -26.73 -16.87 9.02
N ASN A 482 -27.01 -16.57 10.28
CA ASN A 482 -27.95 -17.31 11.10
C ASN A 482 -29.37 -16.74 11.04
N SER A 483 -29.65 -15.89 10.03
CA SER A 483 -30.95 -15.37 9.60
C SER A 483 -32.00 -15.21 10.69
N VAL A 484 -32.86 -14.32 10.48
CA VAL A 484 -34.16 -14.17 11.17
C VAL A 484 -34.14 -13.21 12.34
N ASN A 485 -33.04 -13.00 13.07
CA ASN A 485 -33.06 -12.02 14.15
C ASN A 485 -31.89 -11.05 14.08
N GLU A 486 -32.17 -9.77 14.28
CA GLU A 486 -31.18 -8.76 14.65
C GLU A 486 -30.34 -9.29 15.81
N ILE A 487 -29.00 -9.19 15.72
CA ILE A 487 -28.14 -9.55 16.86
C ILE A 487 -28.58 -8.77 18.10
N SER A 488 -28.75 -9.46 19.21
CA SER A 488 -29.13 -8.86 20.47
C SER A 488 -28.11 -7.80 20.92
N PRO A 489 -28.48 -6.83 21.75
CA PRO A 489 -27.54 -5.86 22.31
C PRO A 489 -26.33 -6.52 22.99
N LYS A 490 -26.53 -7.66 23.64
CA LYS A 490 -25.46 -8.44 24.28
C LYS A 490 -24.49 -9.03 23.24
N GLU A 491 -25.00 -9.63 22.17
CA GLU A 491 -24.18 -10.17 21.08
C GLU A 491 -23.44 -9.07 20.33
N ARG A 492 -24.07 -7.91 20.13
CA ARG A 492 -23.40 -6.73 19.54
C ARG A 492 -22.24 -6.28 20.42
N GLN A 493 -22.40 -6.22 21.74
CA GLN A 493 -21.32 -5.88 22.67
C GLN A 493 -20.19 -6.92 22.61
N GLN A 494 -20.53 -8.20 22.52
CA GLN A 494 -19.52 -9.27 22.36
C GLN A 494 -18.75 -9.13 21.04
N LEU A 495 -19.44 -8.81 19.95
CA LEU A 495 -18.79 -8.56 18.66
C LEU A 495 -17.85 -7.36 18.72
N TYR A 496 -18.26 -6.24 19.33
CA TYR A 496 -17.35 -5.08 19.51
C TYR A 496 -16.10 -5.46 20.31
N SER A 497 -16.25 -6.23 21.39
CA SER A 497 -15.10 -6.71 22.17
C SER A 497 -14.20 -7.61 21.33
N GLN A 498 -14.77 -8.47 20.48
CA GLN A 498 -14.00 -9.34 19.59
C GLN A 498 -13.27 -8.54 18.51
N LEU A 499 -13.92 -7.53 17.91
CA LEU A 499 -13.26 -6.66 16.93
C LEU A 499 -12.11 -5.85 17.55
N SER A 500 -12.27 -5.37 18.79
CA SER A 500 -11.21 -4.70 19.53
C SER A 500 -10.01 -5.62 19.76
N LEU A 501 -10.26 -6.89 20.11
CA LEU A 501 -9.23 -7.90 20.30
C LEU A 501 -8.51 -8.23 18.98
N LEU A 502 -9.27 -8.38 17.87
CA LEU A 502 -8.69 -8.57 16.53
C LEU A 502 -7.82 -7.37 16.13
N ASN A 503 -8.23 -6.14 16.47
CA ASN A 503 -7.40 -4.98 16.20
C ASN A 503 -6.08 -5.04 16.98
N SER A 504 -6.15 -5.14 18.30
CA SER A 504 -4.97 -5.02 19.18
C SER A 504 -4.00 -6.20 19.09
N GLN A 505 -4.49 -7.43 18.91
CA GLN A 505 -3.67 -8.65 19.00
C GLN A 505 -3.47 -9.37 17.65
N LEU A 506 -4.25 -9.05 16.62
CA LEU A 506 -4.07 -9.66 15.32
C LEU A 506 -3.57 -8.63 14.32
N LEU A 507 -4.28 -7.53 14.08
CA LEU A 507 -3.82 -6.54 13.09
C LEU A 507 -2.50 -5.90 13.51
N GLN A 508 -2.45 -5.31 14.72
CA GLN A 508 -1.27 -4.55 15.14
C GLN A 508 -0.02 -5.42 15.30
N GLU A 509 -0.18 -6.70 15.70
CA GLU A 509 0.94 -7.62 15.91
C GLU A 509 1.35 -8.39 14.66
N SER A 510 0.53 -8.40 13.61
CA SER A 510 0.75 -9.26 12.44
C SER A 510 2.06 -8.97 11.71
N ARG A 511 2.47 -7.71 11.60
CA ARG A 511 3.74 -7.33 10.98
C ARG A 511 4.94 -7.79 11.81
N GLU A 512 4.92 -7.61 13.13
CA GLU A 512 6.00 -8.04 14.02
C GLU A 512 6.11 -9.57 14.02
N ALA A 513 4.99 -10.29 14.01
CA ALA A 513 5.00 -11.74 13.88
C ALA A 513 5.71 -12.21 12.60
N VAL A 514 5.47 -11.52 11.47
CA VAL A 514 6.15 -11.83 10.20
C VAL A 514 7.64 -11.51 10.28
N VAL A 515 8.03 -10.38 10.85
CA VAL A 515 9.46 -10.06 11.08
C VAL A 515 10.11 -11.16 11.91
N ASP A 516 9.46 -11.58 12.98
CA ASP A 516 9.99 -12.60 13.90
C ASP A 516 10.21 -13.96 13.22
N TYR A 517 9.22 -14.47 12.45
CA TYR A 517 9.43 -15.78 11.82
C TYR A 517 10.21 -15.74 10.50
N MET A 518 10.39 -14.58 9.86
CA MET A 518 11.16 -14.46 8.62
C MET A 518 12.58 -13.94 8.87
N MET A 519 12.69 -12.70 9.39
CA MET A 519 13.96 -11.96 9.42
C MET A 519 14.05 -11.11 10.70
N PRO A 520 14.16 -11.73 11.88
CA PRO A 520 14.26 -11.01 13.14
C PRO A 520 15.57 -10.24 13.29
N LEU A 521 15.60 -9.27 14.20
CA LEU A 521 16.77 -8.51 14.65
C LEU A 521 17.48 -7.72 13.51
N GLY A 522 16.78 -7.41 12.44
CA GLY A 522 17.36 -6.71 11.28
C GLY A 522 18.01 -7.63 10.26
N LEU A 523 17.86 -8.94 10.36
CA LEU A 523 18.14 -9.84 9.24
C LEU A 523 17.34 -9.40 8.01
N HIS A 524 17.88 -9.69 6.83
CA HIS A 524 17.42 -9.05 5.61
C HIS A 524 17.62 -9.95 4.40
N HIS A 525 16.66 -9.97 3.48
CA HIS A 525 16.72 -10.61 2.17
C HIS A 525 17.07 -12.11 2.20
N ILE A 526 16.48 -12.87 3.13
CA ILE A 526 16.73 -14.32 3.30
C ILE A 526 15.69 -15.15 2.49
N PHE A 527 15.29 -14.64 1.35
CA PHE A 527 14.29 -15.26 0.49
C PHE A 527 14.87 -16.22 -0.53
N ALA A 528 14.01 -17.10 -1.01
CA ALA A 528 14.28 -17.88 -2.20
C ALA A 528 14.44 -16.97 -3.42
N TRP A 529 15.50 -17.23 -4.18
CA TRP A 529 15.70 -16.49 -5.43
C TRP A 529 14.52 -16.71 -6.40
N GLY A 530 14.06 -15.62 -6.95
CA GLY A 530 13.06 -15.61 -8.03
C GLY A 530 11.61 -15.50 -7.57
N HIS A 531 11.25 -15.71 -6.28
CA HIS A 531 9.86 -15.56 -5.86
C HIS A 531 9.62 -14.88 -4.51
N HIS A 532 10.60 -14.59 -3.70
CA HIS A 532 10.51 -13.88 -2.41
C HIS A 532 9.47 -14.42 -1.40
N TYR A 533 9.01 -15.68 -1.56
CA TYR A 533 7.98 -16.25 -0.70
C TYR A 533 8.54 -17.06 0.46
N GLY A 534 9.41 -18.00 0.19
CA GLY A 534 9.96 -18.92 1.16
C GLY A 534 11.40 -18.63 1.55
N PRO A 535 11.94 -19.27 2.60
CA PRO A 535 13.31 -19.10 3.04
C PRO A 535 14.28 -19.87 2.16
N GLU A 536 15.37 -19.24 1.74
CA GLU A 536 16.55 -19.90 1.16
C GLU A 536 17.84 -19.20 1.64
N PRO A 537 18.18 -19.21 2.93
CA PRO A 537 19.41 -18.55 3.42
C PRO A 537 20.67 -19.11 2.78
N TRP A 538 20.62 -20.32 2.21
CA TRP A 538 21.70 -21.00 1.48
C TRP A 538 21.77 -20.66 -0.01
N CYS A 539 20.83 -19.85 -0.53
CA CYS A 539 20.74 -19.61 -1.97
C CYS A 539 22.02 -18.98 -2.51
N ASP A 540 22.61 -19.64 -3.49
CA ASP A 540 23.78 -19.16 -4.25
C ASP A 540 23.60 -19.57 -5.72
N ILE A 541 23.54 -18.59 -6.61
CA ILE A 541 23.33 -18.81 -8.03
C ILE A 541 24.55 -18.32 -8.80
N PRO A 542 25.32 -19.23 -9.41
CA PRO A 542 26.51 -18.86 -10.16
C PRO A 542 26.22 -17.83 -11.26
N GLY A 543 26.97 -16.72 -11.25
CA GLY A 543 26.81 -15.64 -12.22
C GLY A 543 25.72 -14.62 -11.96
N ALA A 544 24.90 -14.81 -10.92
CA ALA A 544 23.98 -13.79 -10.45
C ALA A 544 24.73 -12.67 -9.72
N ARG A 545 24.09 -11.49 -9.62
CA ARG A 545 24.66 -10.38 -8.85
C ARG A 545 24.75 -10.77 -7.38
N PRO A 546 25.85 -10.44 -6.68
CA PRO A 546 26.01 -10.76 -5.26
C PRO A 546 24.88 -10.21 -4.40
N ASP A 547 24.40 -9.00 -4.67
CA ASP A 547 23.34 -8.31 -3.94
C ASP A 547 21.91 -8.85 -4.22
N TRP A 548 21.79 -9.94 -4.96
CA TRP A 548 20.57 -10.74 -5.09
C TRP A 548 20.60 -12.00 -4.21
N MET A 549 21.75 -12.32 -3.63
CA MET A 549 21.95 -13.54 -2.83
C MET A 549 21.78 -13.25 -1.34
N PRO A 550 21.09 -14.14 -0.60
CA PRO A 550 20.94 -14.01 0.87
C PRO A 550 22.27 -13.91 1.62
N SER A 551 23.31 -14.66 1.18
CA SER A 551 24.63 -14.64 1.78
C SER A 551 25.31 -13.26 1.76
N TYR A 552 25.01 -12.43 0.77
CA TYR A 552 25.46 -11.04 0.71
C TYR A 552 24.93 -10.21 1.88
N TYR A 553 23.72 -10.51 2.36
CA TYR A 553 23.05 -9.76 3.43
C TYR A 553 23.34 -10.34 4.81
N HIS A 554 23.14 -11.64 5.01
CA HIS A 554 23.30 -12.21 6.35
C HIS A 554 24.76 -12.42 6.75
N ARG A 555 25.68 -12.63 5.82
CA ARG A 555 27.14 -12.80 6.05
C ARG A 555 27.48 -13.73 7.21
N ALA A 556 26.67 -14.78 7.42
CA ALA A 556 26.89 -15.71 8.52
C ALA A 556 28.20 -16.48 8.33
N ASP A 557 29.03 -16.48 9.37
CA ASP A 557 30.28 -17.24 9.47
C ASP A 557 30.48 -17.75 10.92
N ASP A 558 31.61 -18.43 11.17
CA ASP A 558 31.92 -18.95 12.52
C ASP A 558 32.03 -17.84 13.58
N GLY A 559 32.27 -16.58 13.17
CA GLY A 559 32.37 -15.42 14.05
C GLY A 559 31.02 -14.82 14.41
N GLY A 560 30.09 -14.74 13.46
CA GLY A 560 28.83 -14.02 13.70
C GLY A 560 27.90 -14.00 12.49
N ILE A 561 26.97 -13.03 12.52
CA ILE A 561 25.97 -12.83 11.48
C ILE A 561 25.63 -11.33 11.36
N GLY A 562 25.15 -10.91 10.19
CA GLY A 562 24.72 -9.54 9.90
C GLY A 562 25.70 -8.77 9.02
N PHE A 563 25.26 -7.64 8.51
CA PHE A 563 26.06 -6.81 7.59
C PHE A 563 26.66 -5.63 8.35
N ASP A 564 27.99 -5.52 8.40
CA ASP A 564 28.65 -4.34 9.00
C ASP A 564 28.51 -3.13 8.08
N ARG A 565 27.59 -2.25 8.41
CA ARG A 565 27.33 -0.95 7.77
C ARG A 565 27.75 0.22 8.64
N SER A 566 28.43 -0.05 9.78
CA SER A 566 29.04 0.97 10.62
C SER A 566 30.19 1.66 9.93
N SER A 567 30.78 2.67 10.58
CA SER A 567 32.00 3.37 10.14
C SER A 567 33.20 2.45 9.92
N LYS A 568 33.18 1.23 10.51
CA LYS A 568 34.21 0.20 10.33
C LYS A 568 33.95 -0.71 9.11
N GLY A 569 32.72 -0.75 8.64
CA GLY A 569 32.29 -1.53 7.49
C GLY A 569 32.06 -0.69 6.24
N SER A 570 30.83 -0.74 5.68
CA SER A 570 30.49 0.03 4.46
C SER A 570 30.25 1.53 4.73
N ASN A 571 30.14 1.92 5.98
CA ASN A 571 29.88 3.30 6.42
C ASN A 571 28.54 3.86 5.91
N ALA A 572 27.50 3.02 5.83
CA ALA A 572 26.16 3.47 5.47
C ALA A 572 25.51 4.31 6.59
N THR A 573 25.92 4.12 7.85
CA THR A 573 25.45 4.92 8.99
C THR A 573 25.74 6.42 8.82
N ALA A 574 26.80 6.80 8.11
CA ALA A 574 27.14 8.18 7.82
C ALA A 574 26.11 8.91 6.92
N GLN A 575 25.17 8.20 6.32
CA GLN A 575 24.08 8.79 5.52
C GLN A 575 22.95 9.35 6.39
N TYR A 576 22.94 9.07 7.69
CA TYR A 576 21.96 9.57 8.64
C TYR A 576 22.51 10.79 9.40
N HIS A 577 21.61 11.69 9.84
CA HIS A 577 22.01 12.85 10.63
C HIS A 577 22.21 12.49 12.11
N SER A 578 23.07 13.27 12.79
CA SER A 578 23.23 13.22 14.23
C SER A 578 21.91 13.57 14.97
N PRO A 579 21.55 12.92 16.07
CA PRO A 579 22.28 11.87 16.82
C PRO A 579 22.03 10.43 16.32
N LEU A 580 21.22 10.27 15.27
CA LEU A 580 20.84 8.93 14.77
C LEU A 580 22.05 8.20 14.17
N CYS A 581 22.92 8.93 13.45
CA CYS A 581 24.15 8.38 12.89
C CYS A 581 24.98 7.67 13.97
N GLU A 582 25.26 8.34 15.09
CA GLU A 582 26.06 7.82 16.20
C GLU A 582 25.35 6.64 16.90
N GLN A 583 24.03 6.72 17.02
CA GLN A 583 23.23 5.63 17.59
C GLN A 583 23.31 4.36 16.76
N LEU A 584 23.21 4.48 15.45
CA LEU A 584 23.24 3.35 14.51
C LEU A 584 24.66 2.79 14.32
N ASP A 585 25.69 3.65 14.46
CA ASP A 585 27.10 3.28 14.27
C ASP A 585 27.66 2.43 15.43
N ASN A 586 27.06 2.49 16.59
CA ASN A 586 27.51 1.76 17.77
C ASN A 586 26.60 0.57 18.05
N VAL A 587 27.18 -0.63 18.08
CA VAL A 587 26.48 -1.90 18.34
C VAL A 587 25.67 -1.91 19.63
N ASP A 588 26.15 -1.22 20.69
CA ASP A 588 25.50 -1.19 22.02
C ASP A 588 24.29 -0.23 22.06
N THR A 589 24.24 0.75 21.19
CA THR A 589 23.13 1.74 21.11
C THR A 589 22.19 1.53 19.95
N CYS A 590 22.62 0.76 18.95
CA CYS A 590 21.78 0.40 17.81
C CYS A 590 20.48 -0.29 18.29
N PRO A 591 19.31 0.08 17.76
CA PRO A 591 18.07 -0.63 18.05
C PRO A 591 18.20 -2.11 17.70
N GLU A 592 17.84 -3.01 18.66
CA GLU A 592 18.02 -4.46 18.46
C GLU A 592 17.27 -5.00 17.24
N ASN A 593 16.12 -4.40 16.91
CA ASN A 593 15.36 -4.75 15.70
C ASN A 593 16.01 -4.34 14.37
N LEU A 594 17.13 -3.59 14.41
CA LEU A 594 17.95 -3.21 13.27
C LEU A 594 19.42 -3.62 13.44
N LEU A 595 19.72 -4.38 14.49
CA LEU A 595 21.09 -4.70 14.87
C LEU A 595 21.87 -5.40 13.74
N LEU A 596 21.29 -6.44 13.17
CA LEU A 596 21.93 -7.23 12.11
C LEU A 596 21.86 -6.55 10.71
N TRP A 597 21.06 -5.50 10.60
CA TRP A 597 21.09 -4.62 9.44
C TRP A 597 22.37 -3.77 9.40
N PHE A 598 22.78 -3.22 10.56
CA PHE A 598 23.89 -2.29 10.64
C PHE A 598 25.20 -2.93 11.11
N HIS A 599 25.17 -4.08 11.76
CA HIS A 599 26.35 -4.71 12.35
C HIS A 599 26.48 -6.18 12.02
N HIS A 600 27.73 -6.61 11.82
CA HIS A 600 28.10 -8.03 11.90
C HIS A 600 28.40 -8.36 13.37
N VAL A 601 27.57 -9.20 13.98
CA VAL A 601 27.55 -9.39 15.44
C VAL A 601 27.93 -10.82 15.81
N LEU A 602 28.79 -10.95 16.82
CA LEU A 602 29.26 -12.26 17.32
C LEU A 602 28.09 -13.09 17.86
N TRP A 603 28.09 -14.40 17.64
CA TRP A 603 27.03 -15.30 18.10
C TRP A 603 26.81 -15.29 19.61
N ASN A 604 27.85 -14.99 20.42
CA ASN A 604 27.81 -14.91 21.88
C ASN A 604 27.59 -13.48 22.39
N HIS A 605 27.38 -12.50 21.53
CA HIS A 605 27.03 -11.12 21.94
C HIS A 605 25.83 -11.12 22.87
N ARG A 606 25.89 -10.33 23.94
CA ARG A 606 24.83 -10.24 24.94
C ARG A 606 23.81 -9.18 24.53
N MET A 607 22.59 -9.66 24.29
CA MET A 607 21.43 -8.82 24.00
C MET A 607 20.87 -8.20 25.28
N LYS A 608 20.02 -7.18 25.16
CA LYS A 608 19.35 -6.52 26.30
C LYS A 608 18.54 -7.49 27.17
N SER A 609 18.03 -8.57 26.58
CA SER A 609 17.37 -9.66 27.29
C SER A 609 18.31 -10.46 28.24
N GLY A 610 19.64 -10.27 28.10
CA GLY A 610 20.68 -11.07 28.75
C GLY A 610 21.01 -12.38 28.01
N ARG A 611 20.28 -12.75 26.96
CA ARG A 611 20.58 -13.91 26.11
C ARG A 611 21.77 -13.64 25.21
N THR A 612 22.36 -14.69 24.62
CA THR A 612 23.27 -14.53 23.49
C THR A 612 22.47 -14.18 22.22
N LEU A 613 23.12 -13.58 21.22
CA LEU A 613 22.50 -13.31 19.91
C LEU A 613 21.87 -14.58 19.31
N TRP A 614 22.59 -15.72 19.37
CA TRP A 614 22.04 -16.98 18.88
C TRP A 614 20.75 -17.38 19.61
N ALA A 615 20.74 -17.33 20.93
CA ALA A 615 19.56 -17.63 21.70
C ALA A 615 18.42 -16.65 21.37
N GLU A 616 18.70 -15.35 21.28
CA GLU A 616 17.69 -14.36 20.96
C GLU A 616 17.07 -14.58 19.57
N LEU A 617 17.87 -14.95 18.57
CA LEU A 617 17.35 -15.37 17.24
C LEU A 617 16.41 -16.57 17.37
N CYS A 618 16.80 -17.61 18.12
CA CYS A 618 15.94 -18.76 18.34
C CYS A 618 14.61 -18.38 18.99
N TYR A 619 14.64 -17.52 20.00
CA TYR A 619 13.42 -17.04 20.68
C TYR A 619 12.56 -16.17 19.78
N ALA A 620 13.13 -15.33 18.92
CA ALA A 620 12.39 -14.51 17.98
C ALA A 620 11.65 -15.38 16.95
N TYR A 621 12.34 -16.34 16.32
CA TYR A 621 11.72 -17.27 15.39
C TYR A 621 10.58 -18.08 16.02
N ASP A 622 10.78 -18.58 17.25
CA ASP A 622 9.73 -19.32 17.98
C ASP A 622 8.54 -18.43 18.32
N ARG A 623 8.78 -17.20 18.77
CA ARG A 623 7.73 -16.21 19.07
C ARG A 623 6.86 -15.96 17.83
N GLY A 624 7.44 -15.72 16.65
CA GLY A 624 6.72 -15.54 15.41
C GLY A 624 5.82 -16.75 15.06
N VAL A 625 6.33 -17.97 15.27
CA VAL A 625 5.52 -19.20 15.09
C VAL A 625 4.35 -19.24 16.08
N GLN A 626 4.57 -18.94 17.35
CA GLN A 626 3.49 -18.97 18.34
C GLN A 626 2.42 -17.91 18.06
N GLU A 627 2.82 -16.71 17.62
CA GLU A 627 1.87 -15.65 17.26
C GLU A 627 0.99 -16.04 16.07
N THR A 628 1.53 -16.66 15.02
CA THR A 628 0.70 -17.14 13.90
C THR A 628 -0.31 -18.20 14.31
N ARG A 629 0.03 -19.04 15.30
CA ARG A 629 -0.91 -20.01 15.90
C ARG A 629 -1.96 -19.30 16.76
N ASN A 630 -1.58 -18.22 17.45
CA ASN A 630 -2.50 -17.39 18.22
C ASN A 630 -3.53 -16.69 17.32
N PHE A 631 -3.13 -16.20 16.14
CA PHE A 631 -4.05 -15.57 15.19
C PHE A 631 -5.23 -16.49 14.82
N GLN A 632 -5.01 -17.78 14.67
CA GLN A 632 -6.10 -18.73 14.42
C GLN A 632 -7.11 -18.78 15.57
N LYS A 633 -6.63 -18.70 16.82
CA LYS A 633 -7.47 -18.69 18.03
C LYS A 633 -8.27 -17.39 18.13
N LEU A 634 -7.64 -16.26 17.79
CA LEU A 634 -8.29 -14.94 17.78
C LEU A 634 -9.39 -14.86 16.69
N TRP A 635 -9.17 -15.52 15.54
CA TRP A 635 -10.14 -15.53 14.44
C TRP A 635 -11.33 -16.46 14.67
N ALA A 636 -11.12 -17.61 15.30
CA ALA A 636 -12.13 -18.66 15.47
C ALA A 636 -13.48 -18.16 16.01
N PRO A 637 -13.58 -17.25 17.01
CA PRO A 637 -14.87 -16.75 17.50
C PRO A 637 -15.69 -15.97 16.47
N MET A 638 -15.06 -15.51 15.36
CA MET A 638 -15.75 -14.74 14.32
C MET A 638 -16.69 -15.61 13.46
N GLU A 639 -16.59 -16.94 13.52
CA GLU A 639 -17.44 -17.88 12.74
C GLU A 639 -18.93 -17.60 12.89
N LYS A 640 -19.37 -17.19 14.06
CA LYS A 640 -20.79 -16.89 14.34
C LYS A 640 -21.27 -15.54 13.80
N TYR A 641 -20.36 -14.65 13.41
CA TYR A 641 -20.69 -13.27 13.01
C TYR A 641 -20.50 -13.00 11.52
N ILE A 642 -19.69 -13.82 10.85
CA ILE A 642 -19.28 -13.63 9.45
C ILE A 642 -19.89 -14.73 8.57
N ASP A 643 -20.08 -14.41 7.29
CA ASP A 643 -20.47 -15.42 6.30
C ASP A 643 -19.42 -16.56 6.22
N PRO A 644 -19.87 -17.78 5.85
CA PRO A 644 -19.01 -18.96 5.85
C PRO A 644 -17.83 -18.88 4.92
N GLU A 645 -17.98 -18.16 3.81
CA GLU A 645 -16.99 -18.13 2.74
C GLU A 645 -15.78 -17.31 3.18
N ARG A 646 -15.98 -16.06 3.58
CA ARG A 646 -14.89 -15.21 4.10
C ARG A 646 -14.29 -15.79 5.38
N PHE A 647 -15.11 -16.33 6.29
CA PHE A 647 -14.59 -16.96 7.51
C PHE A 647 -13.62 -18.09 7.18
N ARG A 648 -14.02 -19.02 6.29
CA ARG A 648 -13.20 -20.17 5.91
C ARG A 648 -11.96 -19.80 5.10
N ASP A 649 -12.06 -18.79 4.24
CA ASP A 649 -10.91 -18.29 3.49
C ASP A 649 -9.84 -17.76 4.44
N VAL A 650 -10.17 -16.86 5.36
CA VAL A 650 -9.23 -16.35 6.35
C VAL A 650 -8.67 -17.47 7.24
N GLN A 651 -9.55 -18.38 7.74
CA GLN A 651 -9.12 -19.51 8.55
C GLN A 651 -8.11 -20.40 7.82
N HIS A 652 -8.31 -20.64 6.53
CA HIS A 652 -7.42 -21.45 5.71
C HIS A 652 -6.06 -20.76 5.52
N ARG A 653 -6.04 -19.46 5.23
CA ARG A 653 -4.81 -18.67 5.07
C ARG A 653 -4.02 -18.56 6.35
N LEU A 654 -4.66 -18.40 7.50
CA LEU A 654 -3.98 -18.42 8.81
C LEU A 654 -3.33 -19.79 9.10
N LYS A 655 -3.92 -20.90 8.64
CA LYS A 655 -3.28 -22.22 8.73
C LYS A 655 -2.05 -22.33 7.82
N ILE A 656 -2.11 -21.77 6.61
CA ILE A 656 -0.96 -21.70 5.70
C ILE A 656 0.15 -20.89 6.36
N GLN A 657 -0.16 -19.70 6.85
CA GLN A 657 0.81 -18.81 7.51
C GLN A 657 1.50 -19.48 8.70
N ALA A 658 0.73 -20.16 9.56
CA ALA A 658 1.30 -20.85 10.72
C ALA A 658 2.23 -22.02 10.32
N ARG A 659 1.90 -22.74 9.24
CA ARG A 659 2.76 -23.78 8.68
C ARG A 659 4.04 -23.18 8.08
N ASP A 660 3.89 -22.11 7.31
CA ASP A 660 5.00 -21.45 6.65
C ASP A 660 5.94 -20.78 7.67
N ALA A 661 5.41 -20.28 8.78
CA ALA A 661 6.22 -19.76 9.89
C ALA A 661 7.13 -20.84 10.50
N VAL A 662 6.65 -22.08 10.64
CA VAL A 662 7.49 -23.23 11.07
C VAL A 662 8.57 -23.52 10.04
N TRP A 663 8.22 -23.54 8.75
CA TRP A 663 9.19 -23.74 7.67
C TRP A 663 10.28 -22.67 7.69
N TRP A 664 9.93 -21.39 7.81
CA TRP A 664 10.89 -20.29 7.93
C TRP A 664 11.81 -20.47 9.15
N LYS A 665 11.24 -20.74 10.33
CA LYS A 665 12.01 -20.98 11.57
C LYS A 665 13.02 -22.10 11.36
N ASP A 666 12.56 -23.26 10.88
CA ASP A 666 13.39 -24.45 10.75
C ASP A 666 14.51 -24.24 9.74
N ALA A 667 14.20 -23.66 8.58
CA ALA A 667 15.19 -23.37 7.53
C ALA A 667 16.30 -22.45 8.03
N CYS A 668 15.92 -21.34 8.65
CA CYS A 668 16.90 -20.36 9.12
C CYS A 668 17.70 -20.87 10.32
N LEU A 669 17.05 -21.45 11.33
CA LEU A 669 17.76 -21.94 12.51
C LEU A 669 18.70 -23.11 12.18
N LEU A 670 18.28 -24.09 11.39
CA LEU A 670 19.13 -25.22 11.01
C LEU A 670 20.31 -24.77 10.13
N TYR A 671 20.08 -23.81 9.25
CA TYR A 671 21.16 -23.28 8.42
C TYR A 671 22.17 -22.46 9.25
N PHE A 672 21.72 -21.50 10.06
CA PHE A 672 22.61 -20.66 10.86
C PHE A 672 23.28 -21.43 12.00
N GLN A 673 22.69 -22.52 12.49
CA GLN A 673 23.30 -23.40 13.48
C GLN A 673 24.64 -24.00 13.01
N GLN A 674 24.80 -24.20 11.70
CA GLN A 674 26.06 -24.69 11.13
C GLN A 674 27.23 -23.73 11.39
N PHE A 675 26.95 -22.44 11.54
CA PHE A 675 27.94 -21.39 11.83
C PHE A 675 28.05 -21.12 13.34
N SER A 676 26.93 -20.94 14.02
CA SER A 676 26.91 -20.65 15.46
C SER A 676 27.47 -21.78 16.30
N LYS A 677 27.30 -23.04 15.85
CA LYS A 677 27.69 -24.29 16.55
C LYS A 677 27.09 -24.38 17.96
N GLN A 678 26.04 -23.62 18.26
CA GLN A 678 25.34 -23.61 19.53
C GLN A 678 24.02 -24.40 19.43
N PRO A 679 23.57 -25.06 20.50
CA PRO A 679 22.28 -25.73 20.51
C PRO A 679 21.15 -24.71 20.51
N ILE A 680 20.03 -25.06 19.85
CA ILE A 680 18.76 -24.34 20.03
C ILE A 680 18.37 -24.51 21.51
N PRO A 681 17.92 -23.44 22.23
CA PRO A 681 17.50 -23.52 23.63
C PRO A 681 16.52 -24.67 23.86
N TYR A 682 16.72 -25.43 24.94
CA TYR A 682 16.03 -26.71 25.13
C TYR A 682 14.51 -26.56 25.30
N GLU A 683 14.08 -25.46 25.85
CA GLU A 683 12.67 -25.13 26.12
C GLU A 683 11.87 -24.74 24.88
N LEU A 684 12.55 -24.45 23.76
CA LEU A 684 11.89 -24.07 22.49
C LEU A 684 11.49 -25.31 21.67
N GLU A 685 10.51 -25.13 20.79
CA GLU A 685 10.07 -26.17 19.88
C GLU A 685 11.18 -26.60 18.92
N ARG A 686 11.43 -27.92 18.87
CA ARG A 686 12.45 -28.48 17.97
C ARG A 686 12.04 -28.32 16.51
N PRO A 687 13.00 -28.13 15.59
CA PRO A 687 12.74 -28.24 14.16
C PRO A 687 12.08 -29.58 13.81
N VAL A 688 11.09 -29.53 12.92
CA VAL A 688 10.38 -30.73 12.40
C VAL A 688 10.82 -31.10 10.98
N HIS A 689 11.53 -30.19 10.31
CA HIS A 689 12.10 -30.41 8.98
C HIS A 689 13.59 -30.76 9.05
N GLU A 690 14.06 -31.48 8.07
CA GLU A 690 15.48 -31.72 7.86
C GLU A 690 16.05 -30.68 6.91
N LEU A 691 17.20 -30.09 7.23
CA LEU A 691 17.83 -29.06 6.40
C LEU A 691 18.06 -29.52 4.96
N LYS A 692 18.57 -30.74 4.80
CA LYS A 692 18.84 -31.32 3.50
C LYS A 692 17.60 -31.35 2.61
N ASP A 693 16.47 -31.79 3.15
CA ASP A 693 15.22 -31.88 2.39
C ASP A 693 14.70 -30.49 1.99
N MET A 694 14.85 -29.49 2.87
CA MET A 694 14.50 -28.10 2.57
C MET A 694 15.41 -27.50 1.49
N MET A 695 16.70 -27.82 1.49
CA MET A 695 17.63 -27.35 0.46
C MET A 695 17.37 -27.97 -0.92
N GLU A 696 16.86 -29.20 -0.95
CA GLU A 696 16.48 -29.89 -2.18
C GLU A 696 15.09 -29.48 -2.71
N TYR A 697 14.23 -28.94 -1.82
CA TYR A 697 12.88 -28.53 -2.19
C TYR A 697 12.90 -27.26 -3.03
N LYS A 698 12.25 -27.28 -4.21
CA LYS A 698 12.12 -26.13 -5.08
C LYS A 698 10.65 -25.74 -5.21
N LEU A 699 10.31 -24.55 -4.74
CA LEU A 699 9.02 -23.94 -4.97
C LEU A 699 8.91 -23.51 -6.44
N ASN A 700 7.93 -24.02 -7.15
CA ASN A 700 7.64 -23.60 -8.51
C ASN A 700 6.63 -22.46 -8.52
N ILE A 701 7.08 -21.27 -8.14
CA ILE A 701 6.29 -20.04 -8.13
C ILE A 701 6.95 -19.04 -9.05
N THR A 702 6.16 -18.33 -9.85
CA THR A 702 6.61 -17.15 -10.56
C THR A 702 6.47 -15.89 -9.69
N ASN A 703 7.23 -14.86 -9.98
CA ASN A 703 7.14 -13.57 -9.30
C ASN A 703 5.80 -12.83 -9.51
N PHE A 704 4.96 -13.33 -10.43
CA PHE A 704 3.73 -12.68 -10.87
C PHE A 704 2.47 -13.38 -10.39
N GLU A 705 2.61 -14.52 -9.71
CA GLU A 705 1.47 -15.35 -9.32
C GLU A 705 1.47 -15.58 -7.82
N CYS A 706 0.28 -15.45 -7.20
CA CYS A 706 0.07 -15.89 -5.84
C CYS A 706 0.05 -17.43 -5.82
N PRO A 707 0.77 -18.08 -4.88
CA PRO A 707 0.67 -19.53 -4.74
C PRO A 707 -0.78 -19.93 -4.48
N PRO A 708 -1.30 -20.97 -5.15
CA PRO A 708 -2.64 -21.47 -4.88
C PRO A 708 -2.74 -22.09 -3.49
N TYR A 709 -3.94 -22.20 -2.96
CA TYR A 709 -4.20 -22.83 -1.67
C TYR A 709 -3.55 -24.21 -1.56
N GLY A 710 -2.79 -24.43 -0.49
CA GLY A 710 -2.09 -25.67 -0.26
C GLY A 710 -0.91 -25.94 -1.21
N PHE A 711 -0.48 -24.94 -1.93
CA PHE A 711 0.69 -25.03 -2.83
C PHE A 711 1.96 -25.38 -2.06
N THR A 712 2.19 -24.72 -0.93
CA THR A 712 3.29 -25.06 -0.02
C THR A 712 2.87 -26.31 0.78
N ARG A 713 3.29 -27.48 0.40
CA ARG A 713 3.00 -28.76 1.07
C ARG A 713 4.22 -29.29 1.79
#